data_fce74fb320c1ed1d5d152231bfaefa5a
#
_entry.id   fce74fb320c1ed1d5d152231bfaefa5a
#
_cell.length_a   1.000
_cell.length_b   1.000
_cell.length_c   1.000
_cell.angle_alpha   90.00
_cell.angle_beta   90.00
_cell.angle_gamma   90.00
#
_symmetry.space_group_name_H-M   'P 1'
#
loop_
_entity.id
_entity.type
_entity.pdbx_description
1 polymer ?
#
loop_
_entity_poly.entity_id
_entity_poly.type
_entity_poly.pdbx_seq_one_letter_code
_entity_poly.pdbx_strand_id
1 'polypeptide(L)'
;MRTVTRLSGAAVPLRLRHTLGAIGMMAGSPAVAQAVEEPAERNEIVVLGTRTSRDATLSSDRATEVMSQSSRSLEQDILRAAGTYRLSDALELVSGSSQQNNRGGFADNFAIRGFLSTADGGGEYYTDGFIANRGSAPARDPATIERIEILKGPAGAVFGDIDPAGRVNMVSKTPRFASQASASLNYGSFDTRRIELDATGPLTGTLAARIVVATEDSDGYRDFVTVKRRVVSPSLTFRPSDAVQLTYLAQHIVYDAPFDRGVAAVDGDPLALPASRFLGEPSNGPTRARDTRHQLTGEARLGGTWSLVGGVAYRTGTLRGFSADPSRVVDGHTLWRQRRERGYEVEDLSARLEVRGEVQALGLHRPSLGIKGYTLDYLELLNRRNPTADNPYAIDVFNPVYGETQALPLLPSIDQRETRRVVSLYAQDAWTVTDRLDLVGGIRLDAYRQQLARNLVKATTVSRGRPVNFRLGARYAVSDALSVHTNWGESFQLNSGSGAGGVAFAPEQGHGYEIGAAGRWRGIDVGLTWFDIKKSNVLTTDPNDANFLAPVGSLTSRGVEFDASLRLAERWQAVVNYAWTRARTDDRSFATPLALNVPDHSATAFIVHRFDPGTGRDWQISSGVAYVGKRSGATDASGLMLPDYVKVKASADIPLSGALTVRAEVDNLFDERYAQSSYNSVWIYPGAPRTVRASLRAEF
;
A
#
# COMPACT_ATOMS: atom_id res chain seq x y z
N MET A 1 -31.41 -42.52 -15.71
CA MET A 1 -32.68 -41.82 -15.97
C MET A 1 -33.16 -41.15 -14.68
N ARG A 2 -32.90 -39.90 -14.51
CA ARG A 2 -33.63 -38.92 -13.67
C ARG A 2 -33.20 -37.54 -14.11
N THR A 3 -34.13 -36.83 -14.66
CA THR A 3 -34.09 -35.52 -15.30
C THR A 3 -33.84 -34.45 -14.24
N VAL A 4 -32.82 -33.61 -14.46
CA VAL A 4 -32.61 -32.39 -13.66
C VAL A 4 -33.10 -31.20 -14.48
N THR A 5 -34.16 -30.60 -14.00
CA THR A 5 -34.81 -29.42 -14.57
C THR A 5 -33.92 -28.19 -14.35
N ARG A 6 -33.52 -27.55 -15.44
CA ARG A 6 -32.85 -26.23 -15.41
C ARG A 6 -33.91 -25.14 -15.23
N LEU A 7 -33.80 -24.35 -14.18
CA LEU A 7 -34.51 -23.10 -14.07
C LEU A 7 -33.67 -21.99 -14.74
N SER A 8 -34.20 -21.52 -15.88
CA SER A 8 -33.66 -20.40 -16.64
C SER A 8 -34.11 -19.07 -15.96
N GLY A 9 -33.20 -18.36 -15.35
CA GLY A 9 -33.42 -16.98 -14.93
C GLY A 9 -33.22 -16.04 -16.13
N ALA A 10 -34.26 -15.29 -16.48
CA ALA A 10 -34.27 -14.32 -17.56
C ALA A 10 -33.39 -13.12 -17.24
N ALA A 11 -32.37 -12.90 -18.06
CA ALA A 11 -31.58 -11.68 -18.06
C ALA A 11 -32.31 -10.61 -18.89
N VAL A 12 -32.64 -9.50 -18.27
CA VAL A 12 -33.15 -8.30 -18.95
C VAL A 12 -31.94 -7.52 -19.50
N PRO A 13 -31.81 -7.31 -20.81
CA PRO A 13 -30.71 -6.52 -21.35
C PRO A 13 -31.07 -5.02 -21.31
N LEU A 14 -30.41 -4.27 -20.42
CA LEU A 14 -30.43 -2.83 -20.44
C LEU A 14 -29.53 -2.34 -21.58
N ARG A 15 -30.09 -2.02 -22.73
CA ARG A 15 -29.40 -1.36 -23.84
C ARG A 15 -29.25 0.13 -23.52
N LEU A 16 -28.04 0.55 -23.10
CA LEU A 16 -27.66 1.95 -23.08
C LEU A 16 -27.18 2.35 -24.48
N ARG A 17 -27.99 3.15 -25.18
CA ARG A 17 -27.60 3.83 -26.43
C ARG A 17 -26.61 4.95 -26.09
N HIS A 18 -25.47 4.93 -26.74
CA HIS A 18 -24.50 6.03 -26.71
C HIS A 18 -25.10 7.24 -27.44
N THR A 19 -25.39 8.29 -26.71
CA THR A 19 -25.54 9.64 -27.23
C THR A 19 -24.40 10.48 -26.67
N LEU A 20 -23.41 10.77 -27.51
CA LEU A 20 -22.42 11.82 -27.29
C LEU A 20 -23.16 13.16 -27.42
N GLY A 21 -23.50 13.77 -26.29
CA GLY A 21 -23.95 15.15 -26.22
C GLY A 21 -22.76 16.06 -25.99
N ALA A 22 -22.54 16.98 -26.95
CA ALA A 22 -21.56 18.05 -26.85
C ALA A 22 -21.88 18.92 -25.61
N ILE A 23 -20.92 19.04 -24.68
CA ILE A 23 -20.99 20.01 -23.59
C ILE A 23 -20.61 21.37 -24.17
N GLY A 24 -21.65 22.20 -24.42
CA GLY A 24 -21.46 23.59 -24.75
C GLY A 24 -20.94 24.39 -23.55
N MET A 25 -19.81 25.07 -23.73
CA MET A 25 -19.33 26.07 -22.78
C MET A 25 -20.32 27.22 -22.71
N MET A 26 -21.04 27.35 -21.59
CA MET A 26 -21.71 28.60 -21.22
C MET A 26 -20.67 29.50 -20.53
N ALA A 27 -20.24 30.53 -21.22
CA ALA A 27 -19.51 31.66 -20.66
C ALA A 27 -20.50 32.49 -19.81
N GLY A 28 -20.50 32.31 -18.53
CA GLY A 28 -21.18 33.18 -17.55
C GLY A 28 -20.24 34.30 -17.11
N SER A 29 -20.68 35.54 -17.20
CA SER A 29 -19.94 36.72 -16.75
C SER A 29 -19.57 36.63 -15.25
N PRO A 30 -18.40 37.12 -14.83
CA PRO A 30 -17.98 37.05 -13.44
C PRO A 30 -18.76 38.13 -12.62
N ALA A 31 -19.55 37.67 -11.65
CA ALA A 31 -19.94 38.51 -10.54
C ALA A 31 -18.72 38.73 -9.64
N VAL A 32 -18.32 40.00 -9.49
CA VAL A 32 -17.24 40.43 -8.59
C VAL A 32 -17.72 40.16 -7.16
N ALA A 33 -17.31 39.05 -6.58
CA ALA A 33 -17.36 38.83 -5.14
C ALA A 33 -16.04 39.41 -4.56
N GLN A 34 -16.18 40.35 -3.63
CA GLN A 34 -15.05 40.86 -2.86
C GLN A 34 -14.37 39.69 -2.16
N ALA A 35 -13.13 39.42 -2.55
CA ALA A 35 -12.27 38.45 -1.91
C ALA A 35 -11.91 38.97 -0.52
N VAL A 36 -12.30 38.23 0.52
CA VAL A 36 -11.59 38.27 1.79
C VAL A 36 -10.25 37.62 1.50
N GLU A 37 -9.17 38.39 1.50
CA GLU A 37 -7.80 37.90 1.41
C GLU A 37 -7.54 36.99 2.62
N GLU A 38 -7.72 35.69 2.48
CA GLU A 38 -7.00 34.72 3.30
C GLU A 38 -5.51 34.83 2.91
N PRO A 39 -4.59 34.88 3.91
CA PRO A 39 -3.17 34.95 3.59
C PRO A 39 -2.81 33.75 2.72
N ALA A 40 -2.20 34.02 1.57
CA ALA A 40 -1.71 33.02 0.66
C ALA A 40 -0.90 31.97 1.45
N GLU A 41 -1.44 30.75 1.58
CA GLU A 41 -0.70 29.62 2.12
C GLU A 41 0.54 29.47 1.21
N ARG A 42 1.69 29.89 1.74
CA ARG A 42 2.96 29.56 1.10
C ARG A 42 3.02 28.06 0.98
N ASN A 43 3.25 27.55 -0.22
CA ASN A 43 3.44 26.13 -0.53
C ASN A 43 4.63 25.59 0.29
N GLU A 44 4.35 25.18 1.50
CA GLU A 44 5.32 24.68 2.45
C GLU A 44 5.29 23.15 2.39
N ILE A 45 6.34 22.52 1.84
CA ILE A 45 6.47 21.06 1.89
C ILE A 45 6.77 20.69 3.34
N VAL A 46 5.77 20.26 4.09
CA VAL A 46 5.93 19.75 5.45
C VAL A 46 6.17 18.24 5.37
N VAL A 47 7.41 17.82 5.48
CA VAL A 47 7.82 16.42 5.34
C VAL A 47 7.72 15.63 6.66
N LEU A 48 7.84 16.30 7.80
CA LEU A 48 7.57 15.73 9.12
C LEU A 48 6.70 16.74 9.87
N GLY A 49 5.42 16.53 9.86
CA GLY A 49 4.51 17.37 10.63
C GLY A 49 3.95 16.61 11.82
N THR A 50 4.26 17.04 13.04
CA THR A 50 3.21 17.06 14.04
C THR A 50 2.23 18.14 13.58
N ARG A 51 1.35 17.77 12.65
CA ARG A 51 0.30 18.67 12.20
C ARG A 51 -0.76 18.70 13.29
N THR A 52 -0.92 19.83 13.96
CA THR A 52 -2.19 20.23 14.56
C THR A 52 -3.18 20.50 13.42
N SER A 53 -3.53 19.50 12.62
CA SER A 53 -4.57 19.67 11.61
C SER A 53 -5.90 19.31 12.24
N ARG A 54 -6.84 20.27 12.21
CA ARG A 54 -8.26 20.05 12.53
C ARG A 54 -8.92 19.00 11.62
N ASP A 55 -8.22 18.50 10.61
CA ASP A 55 -8.65 17.51 9.62
C ASP A 55 -8.07 16.11 9.85
N ALA A 56 -7.69 15.76 11.09
CA ALA A 56 -7.33 14.38 11.41
C ALA A 56 -8.52 13.45 11.15
N THR A 57 -8.64 13.03 9.90
CA THR A 57 -9.57 12.00 9.51
C THR A 57 -9.13 10.70 10.13
N LEU A 58 -9.93 10.23 11.09
CA LEU A 58 -10.08 8.83 11.38
C LEU A 58 -9.20 8.19 12.45
N SER A 59 -9.77 8.13 13.63
CA SER A 59 -9.46 7.23 14.76
C SER A 59 -8.03 7.24 15.29
N SER A 60 -7.86 7.50 16.55
CA SER A 60 -6.61 7.37 17.32
C SER A 60 -5.47 8.37 17.02
N ASP A 61 -5.62 9.26 16.05
CA ASP A 61 -4.54 10.14 15.62
C ASP A 61 -4.12 11.12 16.73
N ARG A 62 -5.03 11.53 17.63
CA ARG A 62 -4.67 12.35 18.79
C ARG A 62 -3.76 11.63 19.79
N ALA A 63 -3.93 10.33 19.98
CA ALA A 63 -3.00 9.56 20.80
C ALA A 63 -1.65 9.39 20.11
N THR A 64 -1.62 9.33 18.79
CA THR A 64 -0.40 9.29 17.98
C THR A 64 0.29 10.67 17.96
N GLU A 65 -0.48 11.76 17.99
CA GLU A 65 0.05 13.12 18.10
C GLU A 65 0.74 13.39 19.44
N VAL A 66 0.19 12.89 20.54
CA VAL A 66 0.74 13.01 21.89
C VAL A 66 1.98 12.14 22.05
N MET A 67 2.01 10.99 21.40
CA MET A 67 3.12 10.04 21.46
C MET A 67 4.02 10.18 20.26
N SER A 68 5.29 10.42 20.47
CA SER A 68 6.33 10.30 19.46
C SER A 68 6.59 8.84 19.10
N GLN A 69 5.52 8.08 18.74
CA GLN A 69 5.69 6.80 18.09
C GLN A 69 6.32 7.03 16.73
N SER A 70 7.13 6.10 16.25
CA SER A 70 7.71 6.16 14.92
C SER A 70 6.60 6.26 13.87
N SER A 71 6.24 7.45 13.48
CA SER A 71 5.19 7.76 12.50
C SER A 71 5.71 8.71 11.44
N ARG A 72 5.20 8.58 10.22
CA ARG A 72 5.57 9.44 9.11
C ARG A 72 4.36 9.76 8.25
N SER A 73 4.23 11.03 7.87
CA SER A 73 3.30 11.47 6.83
C SER A 73 4.10 11.91 5.60
N LEU A 74 3.73 11.40 4.43
CA LEU A 74 4.23 11.82 3.14
C LEU A 74 3.13 12.60 2.45
N GLU A 75 3.23 13.92 2.48
CA GLU A 75 2.27 14.82 1.87
C GLU A 75 2.39 14.83 0.34
N GLN A 76 1.34 15.26 -0.36
CA GLN A 76 1.25 15.23 -1.82
C GLN A 76 2.44 15.93 -2.50
N ASP A 77 2.93 17.02 -1.92
CA ASP A 77 4.05 17.77 -2.51
C ASP A 77 5.35 16.98 -2.52
N ILE A 78 5.65 16.23 -1.44
CA ILE A 78 6.82 15.35 -1.41
C ILE A 78 6.63 14.13 -2.32
N LEU A 79 5.42 13.56 -2.36
CA LEU A 79 5.11 12.46 -3.27
C LEU A 79 5.31 12.86 -4.72
N ARG A 80 4.87 14.07 -5.08
CA ARG A 80 5.07 14.65 -6.42
C ARG A 80 6.55 14.96 -6.69
N ALA A 81 7.22 15.65 -5.77
CA ALA A 81 8.65 15.98 -5.91
C ALA A 81 9.50 14.72 -6.10
N ALA A 82 9.17 13.64 -5.40
CA ALA A 82 9.84 12.35 -5.51
C ALA A 82 9.44 11.52 -6.73
N GLY A 83 8.52 11.99 -7.59
CA GLY A 83 8.07 11.24 -8.76
C GLY A 83 7.37 9.94 -8.39
N THR A 84 6.42 9.98 -7.45
CA THR A 84 5.69 8.82 -6.98
C THR A 84 4.56 8.46 -7.94
N TYR A 85 4.65 7.31 -8.60
CA TYR A 85 3.61 6.76 -9.48
C TYR A 85 2.93 5.51 -8.91
N ARG A 86 3.50 4.95 -7.84
CA ARG A 86 2.99 3.78 -7.11
C ARG A 86 3.24 3.96 -5.60
N LEU A 87 2.51 3.23 -4.77
CA LEU A 87 2.76 3.19 -3.32
C LEU A 87 4.19 2.76 -3.00
N SER A 88 4.73 1.78 -3.74
CA SER A 88 6.11 1.33 -3.59
C SER A 88 7.14 2.44 -3.70
N ASP A 89 6.93 3.41 -4.60
CA ASP A 89 7.84 4.53 -4.81
C ASP A 89 7.83 5.47 -3.61
N ALA A 90 6.65 5.69 -3.00
CA ALA A 90 6.52 6.48 -1.77
C ALA A 90 7.22 5.81 -0.60
N LEU A 91 7.12 4.48 -0.49
CA LEU A 91 7.73 3.71 0.60
C LEU A 91 9.27 3.69 0.53
N GLU A 92 9.89 4.00 -0.60
CA GLU A 92 11.34 4.25 -0.68
C GLU A 92 11.79 5.41 0.23
N LEU A 93 10.89 6.35 0.55
CA LEU A 93 11.16 7.47 1.46
C LEU A 93 10.93 7.12 2.95
N VAL A 94 10.71 5.85 3.28
CA VAL A 94 10.36 5.37 4.62
C VAL A 94 11.40 4.38 5.11
N SER A 95 12.04 4.67 6.25
CA SER A 95 13.01 3.77 6.87
C SER A 95 12.38 2.42 7.23
N GLY A 96 13.13 1.34 7.09
CA GLY A 96 12.67 -0.01 7.43
C GLY A 96 11.59 -0.59 6.52
N SER A 97 11.25 0.07 5.41
CA SER A 97 10.40 -0.50 4.37
C SER A 97 11.22 -1.32 3.37
N SER A 98 10.64 -2.36 2.81
CA SER A 98 11.24 -3.11 1.71
C SER A 98 10.18 -3.55 0.70
N GLN A 99 10.53 -3.49 -0.57
CA GLN A 99 9.62 -3.92 -1.65
C GLN A 99 9.55 -5.44 -1.69
N GLN A 100 8.36 -5.95 -1.95
CA GLN A 100 8.07 -7.37 -2.08
C GLN A 100 7.55 -7.67 -3.49
N ASN A 101 7.39 -8.95 -3.82
CA ASN A 101 6.87 -9.33 -5.14
C ASN A 101 5.47 -8.75 -5.38
N ASN A 102 5.34 -7.87 -6.38
CA ASN A 102 4.12 -7.14 -6.71
C ASN A 102 3.14 -7.92 -7.60
N ARG A 103 3.37 -9.21 -7.81
CA ARG A 103 2.54 -10.09 -8.65
C ARG A 103 2.32 -9.58 -10.09
N GLY A 104 3.34 -8.97 -10.69
CA GLY A 104 3.22 -8.37 -12.02
C GLY A 104 2.47 -7.03 -12.02
N GLY A 105 2.50 -6.29 -10.92
CA GLY A 105 1.83 -5.00 -10.77
C GLY A 105 0.37 -5.09 -10.31
N PHE A 106 -0.14 -6.31 -10.01
CA PHE A 106 -1.50 -6.52 -9.53
C PHE A 106 -1.68 -6.30 -8.03
N ALA A 107 -0.62 -5.97 -7.30
CA ALA A 107 -0.69 -5.67 -5.87
C ALA A 107 0.40 -4.68 -5.48
N ASP A 108 0.14 -3.88 -4.45
CA ASP A 108 1.16 -3.15 -3.70
C ASP A 108 1.64 -4.04 -2.56
N ASN A 109 2.80 -4.67 -2.74
CA ASN A 109 3.38 -5.54 -1.74
C ASN A 109 4.65 -4.92 -1.15
N PHE A 110 4.70 -4.88 0.17
CA PHE A 110 5.83 -4.34 0.93
C PHE A 110 5.96 -5.06 2.27
N ALA A 111 7.11 -4.93 2.89
CA ALA A 111 7.31 -5.26 4.29
C ALA A 111 7.71 -4.01 5.06
N ILE A 112 7.28 -3.90 6.31
CA ILE A 112 7.73 -2.91 7.27
C ILE A 112 8.52 -3.63 8.34
N ARG A 113 9.74 -3.17 8.64
CA ARG A 113 10.62 -3.81 9.63
C ARG A 113 10.78 -5.32 9.43
N GLY A 114 10.74 -5.77 8.17
CA GLY A 114 10.90 -7.17 7.81
C GLY A 114 9.66 -8.05 7.92
N PHE A 115 8.51 -7.51 8.29
CA PHE A 115 7.26 -8.28 8.36
C PHE A 115 6.38 -8.03 7.13
N LEU A 116 5.89 -9.14 6.58
CA LEU A 116 4.85 -9.19 5.56
C LEU A 116 3.51 -9.40 6.24
N SER A 117 2.47 -8.67 5.84
CA SER A 117 1.15 -8.82 6.46
C SER A 117 0.46 -10.14 6.16
N THR A 118 0.78 -10.83 5.05
CA THR A 118 0.19 -12.14 4.72
C THR A 118 1.20 -13.06 4.06
N ALA A 119 1.07 -14.38 4.30
CA ALA A 119 1.93 -15.41 3.71
C ALA A 119 1.89 -15.42 2.18
N ASP A 120 0.75 -15.06 1.57
CA ASP A 120 0.56 -15.00 0.12
C ASP A 120 1.03 -13.67 -0.50
N GLY A 121 1.75 -12.86 0.26
CA GLY A 121 2.54 -11.76 -0.27
C GLY A 121 1.77 -10.48 -0.53
N GLY A 122 0.94 -10.03 0.37
CA GLY A 122 0.37 -8.68 0.30
C GLY A 122 0.48 -7.97 1.64
N GLY A 123 1.23 -6.88 1.72
CA GLY A 123 1.12 -5.97 2.85
C GLY A 123 -0.31 -5.44 2.94
N GLU A 124 -1.00 -5.65 4.06
CA GLU A 124 -2.29 -5.00 4.26
C GLU A 124 -2.08 -3.50 4.43
N TYR A 125 -2.82 -2.73 3.66
CA TYR A 125 -2.84 -1.28 3.80
C TYR A 125 -4.27 -0.77 3.93
N TYR A 126 -4.36 0.43 4.47
CA TYR A 126 -5.62 1.12 4.71
C TYR A 126 -5.83 2.24 3.70
N THR A 127 -7.09 2.52 3.41
CA THR A 127 -7.50 3.79 2.82
C THR A 127 -8.54 4.40 3.74
N ASP A 128 -8.26 5.62 4.20
CA ASP A 128 -9.12 6.36 5.12
C ASP A 128 -9.52 5.55 6.38
N GLY A 129 -8.58 4.72 6.87
CA GLY A 129 -8.74 3.89 8.07
C GLY A 129 -9.54 2.61 7.90
N PHE A 130 -9.90 2.23 6.68
CA PHE A 130 -10.47 0.92 6.34
C PHE A 130 -9.46 0.10 5.57
N ILE A 131 -9.35 -1.20 5.83
CA ILE A 131 -8.48 -2.07 5.05
C ILE A 131 -8.93 -2.06 3.60
N ALA A 132 -7.97 -1.87 2.69
CA ALA A 132 -8.27 -1.58 1.28
C ALA A 132 -7.95 -2.71 0.32
N ASN A 133 -7.25 -3.78 0.76
CA ASN A 133 -6.72 -4.80 -0.13
C ASN A 133 -6.90 -6.25 0.34
N ARG A 134 -7.81 -6.54 1.29
CA ARG A 134 -8.11 -7.94 1.65
C ARG A 134 -8.50 -8.75 0.43
N GLY A 135 -8.01 -9.99 0.33
CA GLY A 135 -8.18 -10.85 -0.82
C GLY A 135 -7.31 -10.39 -2.00
N SER A 136 -7.90 -9.82 -3.03
CA SER A 136 -7.19 -9.30 -4.21
C SER A 136 -7.59 -7.86 -4.49
N ALA A 137 -6.62 -6.99 -4.75
CA ALA A 137 -6.85 -5.60 -5.16
C ALA A 137 -5.72 -5.15 -6.08
N PRO A 138 -6.01 -4.41 -7.16
CA PRO A 138 -4.99 -3.75 -7.95
C PRO A 138 -4.30 -2.65 -7.13
N ALA A 139 -3.07 -2.32 -7.50
CA ALA A 139 -2.33 -1.22 -6.91
C ALA A 139 -3.12 0.09 -6.95
N ARG A 140 -3.08 0.84 -5.85
CA ARG A 140 -3.78 2.13 -5.73
C ARG A 140 -3.08 3.20 -6.57
N ASP A 141 -3.88 4.14 -7.08
CA ASP A 141 -3.36 5.20 -7.92
C ASP A 141 -3.07 6.47 -7.11
N PRO A 142 -1.81 6.99 -7.15
CA PRO A 142 -1.44 8.19 -6.40
C PRO A 142 -2.24 9.45 -6.74
N ALA A 143 -2.84 9.54 -7.94
CA ALA A 143 -3.70 10.67 -8.30
C ALA A 143 -4.85 10.90 -7.33
N THR A 144 -5.34 9.82 -6.66
CA THR A 144 -6.46 9.88 -5.72
C THR A 144 -6.05 10.09 -4.27
N ILE A 145 -4.73 10.14 -3.99
CA ILE A 145 -4.16 10.18 -2.63
C ILE A 145 -3.75 11.62 -2.28
N GLU A 146 -4.18 12.10 -1.13
CA GLU A 146 -3.77 13.39 -0.55
C GLU A 146 -2.43 13.26 0.19
N ARG A 147 -2.29 12.19 1.01
CA ARG A 147 -1.08 11.85 1.75
C ARG A 147 -1.04 10.37 2.10
N ILE A 148 0.15 9.88 2.46
CA ILE A 148 0.36 8.53 2.96
C ILE A 148 0.89 8.62 4.38
N GLU A 149 0.17 8.00 5.32
CA GLU A 149 0.52 7.93 6.74
C GLU A 149 1.08 6.56 7.06
N ILE A 150 2.26 6.51 7.66
CA ILE A 150 2.91 5.28 8.08
C ILE A 150 3.08 5.35 9.59
N LEU A 151 2.45 4.40 10.28
CA LEU A 151 2.62 4.18 11.72
C LEU A 151 3.40 2.89 11.88
N LYS A 152 4.56 2.94 12.52
CA LYS A 152 5.43 1.78 12.74
C LYS A 152 5.25 1.23 14.16
N GLY A 153 5.58 -0.05 14.34
CA GLY A 153 5.50 -0.73 15.64
C GLY A 153 4.14 -1.30 15.98
N PRO A 154 4.03 -2.03 17.10
CA PRO A 154 2.85 -2.79 17.47
C PRO A 154 1.70 -1.86 17.88
N ALA A 155 0.66 -1.82 17.06
CA ALA A 155 -0.50 -0.97 17.28
C ALA A 155 -1.82 -1.75 17.25
N GLY A 156 -1.78 -3.07 17.47
CA GLY A 156 -2.94 -3.95 17.38
C GLY A 156 -4.08 -3.60 18.33
N ALA A 157 -3.78 -3.08 19.52
CA ALA A 157 -4.81 -2.64 20.47
C ALA A 157 -5.67 -1.49 19.93
N VAL A 158 -5.19 -0.73 18.94
CA VAL A 158 -5.95 0.35 18.32
C VAL A 158 -6.58 -0.10 17.01
N PHE A 159 -5.82 -0.81 16.18
CA PHE A 159 -6.20 -1.10 14.80
C PHE A 159 -6.74 -2.53 14.59
N GLY A 160 -6.41 -3.48 15.48
CA GLY A 160 -6.90 -4.85 15.52
C GLY A 160 -6.13 -5.81 14.65
N ASP A 161 -6.84 -6.51 13.78
CA ASP A 161 -6.32 -7.50 12.83
C ASP A 161 -5.27 -6.84 11.90
N ILE A 162 -4.02 -6.80 12.37
CA ILE A 162 -2.91 -6.04 11.76
C ILE A 162 -1.55 -6.67 12.12
N ASP A 163 -0.61 -6.54 11.21
CA ASP A 163 0.79 -6.92 11.42
C ASP A 163 1.45 -6.11 12.55
N PRO A 164 2.30 -6.73 13.39
CA PRO A 164 2.97 -6.05 14.50
C PRO A 164 3.99 -4.99 14.08
N ALA A 165 4.40 -4.97 12.84
CA ALA A 165 5.38 -4.01 12.34
C ALA A 165 4.82 -2.61 12.12
N GLY A 166 3.50 -2.50 11.95
CA GLY A 166 2.85 -1.23 11.75
C GLY A 166 1.83 -1.20 10.62
N ARG A 167 1.49 -0.01 10.18
CA ARG A 167 0.40 0.25 9.23
C ARG A 167 0.77 1.33 8.22
N VAL A 168 0.35 1.13 6.99
CA VAL A 168 0.29 2.16 5.94
C VAL A 168 -1.16 2.55 5.72
N ASN A 169 -1.48 3.85 5.77
CA ASN A 169 -2.81 4.40 5.52
C ASN A 169 -2.73 5.45 4.41
N MET A 170 -3.42 5.23 3.32
CA MET A 170 -3.57 6.21 2.25
C MET A 170 -4.78 7.07 2.55
N VAL A 171 -4.59 8.36 2.67
CA VAL A 171 -5.67 9.33 2.86
C VAL A 171 -6.10 9.83 1.50
N SER A 172 -7.38 9.65 1.20
CA SER A 172 -7.97 10.05 -0.08
C SER A 172 -8.13 11.56 -0.18
N LYS A 173 -8.04 12.09 -1.39
CA LYS A 173 -8.43 13.47 -1.71
C LYS A 173 -9.91 13.65 -1.47
N THR A 174 -10.28 14.63 -0.66
CA THR A 174 -11.69 14.97 -0.35
C THR A 174 -12.11 16.30 -0.96
N PRO A 175 -13.42 16.56 -1.14
CA PRO A 175 -13.94 17.83 -1.63
C PRO A 175 -13.54 19.01 -0.75
N ARG A 176 -13.19 20.13 -1.39
CA ARG A 176 -12.87 21.41 -0.76
C ARG A 176 -13.96 22.42 -1.08
N PHE A 177 -14.23 23.37 -0.15
CA PHE A 177 -15.16 24.47 -0.37
C PHE A 177 -14.53 25.66 -1.13
N ALA A 178 -13.25 25.53 -1.53
CA ALA A 178 -12.58 26.42 -2.47
C ALA A 178 -12.51 25.73 -3.84
N SER A 179 -12.82 26.45 -4.91
CA SER A 179 -12.74 25.94 -6.28
C SER A 179 -11.28 25.79 -6.69
N GLN A 180 -10.90 24.59 -7.10
CA GLN A 180 -9.57 24.25 -7.59
C GLN A 180 -9.71 23.21 -8.69
N ALA A 181 -8.90 23.33 -9.74
CA ALA A 181 -8.79 22.31 -10.76
C ALA A 181 -7.32 22.12 -11.19
N SER A 182 -6.97 20.91 -11.55
CA SER A 182 -5.67 20.65 -12.18
C SER A 182 -5.82 19.60 -13.27
N ALA A 183 -5.00 19.74 -14.30
CA ALA A 183 -4.86 18.75 -15.36
C ALA A 183 -3.38 18.49 -15.59
N SER A 184 -2.99 17.23 -15.77
CA SER A 184 -1.62 16.88 -16.16
C SER A 184 -1.58 15.89 -17.31
N LEU A 185 -0.63 16.11 -18.22
CA LEU A 185 -0.28 15.21 -19.31
C LEU A 185 1.16 14.74 -19.06
N ASN A 186 1.36 13.43 -19.01
CA ASN A 186 2.67 12.85 -18.77
C ASN A 186 3.01 11.93 -19.95
N TYR A 187 4.24 12.05 -20.43
CA TYR A 187 4.80 11.20 -21.47
C TYR A 187 6.20 10.75 -21.06
N GLY A 188 6.55 9.51 -21.30
CA GLY A 188 7.84 9.00 -20.87
C GLY A 188 8.31 7.76 -21.62
N SER A 189 9.44 7.24 -21.15
CA SER A 189 10.03 5.99 -21.63
C SER A 189 9.00 4.86 -21.70
N PHE A 190 9.20 3.93 -22.64
CA PHE A 190 8.31 2.78 -22.87
C PHE A 190 6.89 3.20 -23.31
N ASP A 191 6.82 4.26 -24.12
CA ASP A 191 5.58 4.87 -24.61
C ASP A 191 4.53 5.12 -23.51
N THR A 192 5.00 5.44 -22.30
CA THR A 192 4.11 5.73 -21.18
C THR A 192 3.36 7.03 -21.43
N ARG A 193 2.04 6.95 -21.46
CA ARG A 193 1.11 8.08 -21.62
C ARG A 193 0.16 8.09 -20.45
N ARG A 194 0.12 9.20 -19.71
CA ARG A 194 -0.76 9.32 -18.58
C ARG A 194 -1.43 10.69 -18.54
N ILE A 195 -2.74 10.68 -18.28
CA ILE A 195 -3.58 11.88 -18.12
C ILE A 195 -4.17 11.82 -16.71
N GLU A 196 -4.11 12.95 -16.00
CA GLU A 196 -4.77 13.14 -14.71
C GLU A 196 -5.61 14.40 -14.73
N LEU A 197 -6.81 14.31 -14.17
CA LEU A 197 -7.72 15.43 -13.97
C LEU A 197 -8.20 15.40 -12.51
N ASP A 198 -8.17 16.53 -11.84
CA ASP A 198 -8.61 16.70 -10.47
C ASP A 198 -9.35 18.04 -10.35
N ALA A 199 -10.61 18.02 -10.01
CA ALA A 199 -11.42 19.22 -9.86
C ALA A 199 -12.27 19.13 -8.58
N THR A 200 -12.26 20.20 -7.79
CA THR A 200 -13.05 20.34 -6.56
C THR A 200 -13.62 21.71 -6.43
N GLY A 201 -14.73 21.82 -5.73
CA GLY A 201 -15.37 23.11 -5.42
C GLY A 201 -16.72 22.98 -4.73
N PRO A 202 -17.25 24.09 -4.23
CA PRO A 202 -18.59 24.12 -3.63
C PRO A 202 -19.66 23.98 -4.70
N LEU A 203 -20.66 23.13 -4.45
CA LEU A 203 -21.93 23.10 -5.17
C LEU A 203 -22.95 24.02 -4.50
N THR A 204 -22.87 24.11 -3.17
CA THR A 204 -23.65 25.06 -2.33
C THR A 204 -22.76 25.48 -1.14
N GLY A 205 -23.22 26.35 -0.28
CA GLY A 205 -22.55 26.73 0.96
C GLY A 205 -22.30 25.56 1.93
N THR A 206 -23.07 24.47 1.78
CA THR A 206 -22.96 23.29 2.67
C THR A 206 -22.54 21.99 1.95
N LEU A 207 -22.43 22.01 0.63
CA LEU A 207 -22.10 20.85 -0.19
C LEU A 207 -20.96 21.17 -1.13
N ALA A 208 -19.88 20.41 -1.06
CA ALA A 208 -18.76 20.46 -1.99
C ALA A 208 -18.60 19.12 -2.73
N ALA A 209 -18.06 19.16 -3.94
CA ALA A 209 -17.78 18.00 -4.77
C ALA A 209 -16.31 17.96 -5.20
N ARG A 210 -15.82 16.77 -5.46
CA ARG A 210 -14.53 16.52 -6.13
C ARG A 210 -14.66 15.36 -7.10
N ILE A 211 -13.95 15.44 -8.20
CA ILE A 211 -13.73 14.32 -9.11
C ILE A 211 -12.26 14.22 -9.45
N VAL A 212 -11.70 13.02 -9.31
CA VAL A 212 -10.35 12.68 -9.76
C VAL A 212 -10.46 11.61 -10.82
N VAL A 213 -9.79 11.81 -11.96
CA VAL A 213 -9.71 10.84 -13.06
C VAL A 213 -8.24 10.67 -13.44
N ALA A 214 -7.79 9.43 -13.59
CA ALA A 214 -6.48 9.12 -14.13
C ALA A 214 -6.57 7.98 -15.15
N THR A 215 -5.81 8.10 -16.23
CA THR A 215 -5.64 7.01 -17.20
C THR A 215 -4.17 6.89 -17.57
N GLU A 216 -3.71 5.66 -17.70
CA GLU A 216 -2.33 5.32 -18.08
C GLU A 216 -2.36 4.22 -19.14
N ASP A 217 -1.55 4.38 -20.17
CA ASP A 217 -1.25 3.36 -21.18
C ASP A 217 0.28 3.34 -21.34
N SER A 218 0.92 2.18 -21.24
CA SER A 218 2.37 2.03 -21.27
C SER A 218 2.74 0.67 -21.85
N ASP A 219 3.77 0.64 -22.70
CA ASP A 219 4.34 -0.61 -23.20
C ASP A 219 5.20 -1.34 -22.14
N GLY A 220 5.59 -0.62 -21.07
CA GLY A 220 6.45 -1.19 -20.04
C GLY A 220 7.89 -1.42 -20.52
N TYR A 221 8.82 -1.67 -19.58
CA TYR A 221 10.23 -1.99 -19.92
C TYR A 221 10.46 -3.48 -20.17
N ARG A 222 9.46 -4.32 -19.93
CA ARG A 222 9.51 -5.75 -20.18
C ARG A 222 8.81 -6.08 -21.47
N ASP A 223 9.43 -6.95 -22.28
CA ASP A 223 8.89 -7.36 -23.56
C ASP A 223 7.46 -7.90 -23.38
N PHE A 224 6.51 -7.50 -24.22
CA PHE A 224 5.10 -7.88 -24.20
C PHE A 224 4.28 -7.49 -22.95
N VAL A 225 4.86 -6.76 -21.99
CA VAL A 225 4.16 -6.36 -20.76
C VAL A 225 3.62 -4.95 -20.91
N THR A 226 2.45 -4.84 -21.54
CA THR A 226 1.71 -3.58 -21.65
C THR A 226 0.83 -3.36 -20.42
N VAL A 227 0.69 -2.13 -19.97
CA VAL A 227 -0.13 -1.74 -18.81
C VAL A 227 -1.20 -0.75 -19.24
N LYS A 228 -2.46 -1.04 -18.89
CA LYS A 228 -3.57 -0.09 -19.02
C LYS A 228 -4.25 0.08 -17.67
N ARG A 229 -4.23 1.31 -17.15
CA ARG A 229 -4.88 1.66 -15.89
C ARG A 229 -5.90 2.77 -16.11
N ARG A 230 -7.05 2.65 -15.47
CA ARG A 230 -8.09 3.68 -15.45
C ARG A 230 -8.64 3.81 -14.05
N VAL A 231 -8.73 5.03 -13.57
CA VAL A 231 -9.23 5.34 -12.24
C VAL A 231 -10.21 6.50 -12.33
N VAL A 232 -11.33 6.36 -11.66
CA VAL A 232 -12.33 7.43 -11.45
C VAL A 232 -12.70 7.45 -9.99
N SER A 233 -12.61 8.63 -9.37
CA SER A 233 -12.92 8.82 -7.94
C SER A 233 -13.76 10.07 -7.71
N PRO A 234 -15.09 10.00 -7.82
CA PRO A 234 -16.01 11.06 -7.40
C PRO A 234 -16.20 11.06 -5.88
N SER A 235 -16.36 12.23 -5.29
CA SER A 235 -16.67 12.40 -3.87
C SER A 235 -17.51 13.63 -3.59
N LEU A 236 -18.24 13.59 -2.47
CA LEU A 236 -19.10 14.67 -1.98
C LEU A 236 -18.84 14.88 -0.49
N THR A 237 -18.70 16.12 -0.07
CA THR A 237 -18.67 16.51 1.35
C THR A 237 -19.85 17.38 1.67
N PHE A 238 -20.66 16.93 2.63
CA PHE A 238 -21.81 17.66 3.15
C PHE A 238 -21.50 18.17 4.57
N ARG A 239 -21.56 19.49 4.74
CA ARG A 239 -21.30 20.19 6.01
C ARG A 239 -22.52 21.07 6.34
N PRO A 240 -23.58 20.49 6.91
CA PRO A 240 -24.79 21.24 7.26
C PRO A 240 -24.58 22.28 8.36
N SER A 241 -23.55 22.10 9.18
CA SER A 241 -23.11 23.01 10.23
C SER A 241 -21.62 22.80 10.53
N ASP A 242 -21.02 23.70 11.32
CA ASP A 242 -19.64 23.54 11.79
C ASP A 242 -19.46 22.30 12.71
N ALA A 243 -20.55 21.76 13.24
CA ALA A 243 -20.52 20.60 14.11
C ALA A 243 -20.58 19.25 13.36
N VAL A 244 -21.05 19.22 12.11
CA VAL A 244 -21.29 17.96 11.38
C VAL A 244 -20.66 18.02 10.00
N GLN A 245 -19.85 17.03 9.70
CA GLN A 245 -19.30 16.80 8.35
C GLN A 245 -19.50 15.34 7.95
N LEU A 246 -20.03 15.11 6.75
CA LEU A 246 -20.16 13.80 6.12
C LEU A 246 -19.45 13.82 4.78
N THR A 247 -18.65 12.80 4.48
CA THR A 247 -17.97 12.67 3.19
C THR A 247 -18.26 11.30 2.58
N TYR A 248 -18.86 11.32 1.41
CA TYR A 248 -19.02 10.15 0.56
C TYR A 248 -17.94 10.13 -0.51
N LEU A 249 -17.31 8.98 -0.71
CA LEU A 249 -16.30 8.73 -1.75
C LEU A 249 -16.63 7.43 -2.46
N ALA A 250 -16.61 7.47 -3.79
CA ALA A 250 -16.57 6.27 -4.62
C ALA A 250 -15.25 6.22 -5.40
N GLN A 251 -14.71 5.03 -5.61
CA GLN A 251 -13.54 4.83 -6.44
C GLN A 251 -13.73 3.58 -7.30
N HIS A 252 -13.40 3.68 -8.58
CA HIS A 252 -13.38 2.55 -9.50
C HIS A 252 -12.02 2.49 -10.19
N ILE A 253 -11.37 1.32 -10.11
CA ILE A 253 -10.06 1.05 -10.72
C ILE A 253 -10.21 -0.12 -11.68
N VAL A 254 -9.68 0.03 -12.90
CA VAL A 254 -9.46 -1.06 -13.86
C VAL A 254 -7.97 -1.11 -14.18
N TYR A 255 -7.40 -2.29 -14.05
CA TYR A 255 -5.99 -2.55 -14.35
C TYR A 255 -5.89 -3.77 -15.25
N ASP A 256 -5.33 -3.59 -16.44
CA ASP A 256 -5.11 -4.63 -17.45
C ASP A 256 -3.61 -4.74 -17.72
N ALA A 257 -3.02 -5.91 -17.52
CA ALA A 257 -1.63 -6.22 -17.87
C ALA A 257 -1.43 -7.74 -18.02
N PRO A 258 -0.43 -8.22 -18.75
CA PRO A 258 0.00 -9.61 -18.64
C PRO A 258 0.41 -9.93 -17.20
N PHE A 259 0.07 -11.13 -16.71
CA PHE A 259 0.48 -11.57 -15.38
C PHE A 259 1.95 -12.03 -15.42
N ASP A 260 2.86 -11.10 -15.19
CA ASP A 260 4.30 -11.32 -15.28
C ASP A 260 4.91 -11.73 -13.94
N ARG A 261 5.76 -12.76 -13.94
CA ARG A 261 6.48 -13.25 -12.77
C ARG A 261 7.94 -12.77 -12.70
N GLY A 262 8.37 -11.99 -13.70
CA GLY A 262 9.74 -11.52 -13.80
C GLY A 262 10.64 -12.51 -14.54
N VAL A 263 11.88 -12.63 -14.09
CA VAL A 263 12.92 -13.47 -14.68
C VAL A 263 13.32 -14.61 -13.72
N ALA A 264 14.07 -15.58 -14.24
CA ALA A 264 14.68 -16.64 -13.46
C ALA A 264 16.16 -16.35 -13.20
N ALA A 265 16.68 -16.79 -12.06
CA ALA A 265 18.13 -16.90 -11.87
C ALA A 265 18.69 -18.01 -12.75
N VAL A 266 19.86 -17.76 -13.33
CA VAL A 266 20.63 -18.76 -14.07
C VAL A 266 21.95 -18.95 -13.36
N ASP A 267 22.28 -20.19 -13.05
CA ASP A 267 23.50 -20.57 -12.29
C ASP A 267 23.66 -19.77 -10.97
N GLY A 268 22.51 -19.46 -10.34
CA GLY A 268 22.49 -18.71 -9.09
C GLY A 268 22.59 -17.18 -9.24
N ASP A 269 22.78 -16.66 -10.46
CA ASP A 269 22.80 -15.22 -10.72
C ASP A 269 21.40 -14.67 -11.00
N PRO A 270 20.84 -13.81 -10.13
CA PRO A 270 19.52 -13.17 -10.33
C PRO A 270 19.52 -12.11 -11.45
N LEU A 271 20.68 -11.68 -11.93
CA LEU A 271 20.85 -10.64 -12.95
C LEU A 271 21.37 -11.20 -14.29
N ALA A 272 21.43 -12.50 -14.47
CA ALA A 272 21.93 -13.16 -15.69
C ALA A 272 21.10 -12.75 -16.93
N LEU A 273 19.79 -12.54 -16.76
CA LEU A 273 18.90 -12.18 -17.87
C LEU A 273 18.67 -10.67 -17.96
N PRO A 274 18.43 -10.14 -19.17
CA PRO A 274 18.05 -8.73 -19.33
C PRO A 274 16.76 -8.39 -18.56
N ALA A 275 16.66 -7.18 -18.03
CA ALA A 275 15.45 -6.72 -17.33
C ALA A 275 14.21 -6.75 -18.23
N SER A 276 14.36 -6.61 -19.53
CA SER A 276 13.26 -6.68 -20.51
C SER A 276 12.74 -8.11 -20.74
N ARG A 277 13.49 -9.14 -20.40
CA ARG A 277 13.16 -10.54 -20.72
C ARG A 277 11.81 -10.96 -20.14
N PHE A 278 10.86 -11.31 -20.99
CA PHE A 278 9.59 -11.92 -20.63
C PHE A 278 9.68 -13.45 -20.71
N LEU A 279 9.30 -14.15 -19.66
CA LEU A 279 9.34 -15.62 -19.59
C LEU A 279 7.94 -16.25 -19.57
N GLY A 280 6.90 -15.42 -19.70
CA GLY A 280 5.52 -15.83 -19.84
C GLY A 280 5.18 -16.27 -21.28
N GLU A 281 3.92 -16.11 -21.66
CA GLU A 281 3.40 -16.42 -22.98
C GLU A 281 2.48 -15.28 -23.46
N PRO A 282 2.87 -14.49 -24.47
CA PRO A 282 2.10 -13.34 -24.94
C PRO A 282 0.67 -13.69 -25.37
N SER A 283 0.46 -14.89 -25.93
CA SER A 283 -0.85 -15.37 -26.38
C SER A 283 -1.88 -15.56 -25.25
N ASN A 284 -1.46 -15.57 -23.97
CA ASN A 284 -2.39 -15.62 -22.85
C ASN A 284 -3.19 -14.30 -22.68
N GLY A 285 -2.74 -13.22 -23.31
CA GLY A 285 -3.38 -11.90 -23.22
C GLY A 285 -3.25 -11.26 -21.82
N PRO A 286 -3.96 -10.16 -21.59
CA PRO A 286 -3.93 -9.48 -20.31
C PRO A 286 -4.78 -10.19 -19.24
N THR A 287 -4.27 -10.21 -18.03
CA THR A 287 -5.07 -10.40 -16.82
C THR A 287 -5.75 -9.06 -16.50
N ARG A 288 -7.02 -9.11 -16.11
CA ARG A 288 -7.80 -7.94 -15.74
C ARG A 288 -8.14 -7.94 -14.27
N ALA A 289 -7.77 -6.86 -13.56
CA ALA A 289 -8.26 -6.59 -12.22
C ALA A 289 -9.22 -5.39 -12.23
N ARG A 290 -10.30 -5.51 -11.47
CA ARG A 290 -11.26 -4.45 -11.21
C ARG A 290 -11.46 -4.31 -9.72
N ASP A 291 -11.60 -3.08 -9.25
CA ASP A 291 -11.89 -2.78 -7.85
C ASP A 291 -12.86 -1.60 -7.78
N THR A 292 -13.93 -1.76 -7.04
CA THR A 292 -14.91 -0.70 -6.81
C THR A 292 -15.09 -0.54 -5.31
N ARG A 293 -14.98 0.67 -4.83
CA ARG A 293 -15.14 1.03 -3.44
C ARG A 293 -16.14 2.16 -3.28
N HIS A 294 -17.01 2.04 -2.28
CA HIS A 294 -17.90 3.06 -1.80
C HIS A 294 -17.63 3.28 -0.31
N GLN A 295 -17.54 4.52 0.11
CA GLN A 295 -17.23 4.86 1.48
C GLN A 295 -18.02 6.08 1.92
N LEU A 296 -18.61 6.00 3.10
CA LEU A 296 -19.21 7.12 3.80
C LEU A 296 -18.49 7.28 5.14
N THR A 297 -17.93 8.45 5.38
CA THR A 297 -17.30 8.81 6.65
C THR A 297 -17.93 10.07 7.22
N GLY A 298 -17.90 10.23 8.53
CA GLY A 298 -18.44 11.40 9.17
C GLY A 298 -17.85 11.69 10.53
N GLU A 299 -17.91 12.96 10.89
CA GLU A 299 -17.59 13.48 12.21
C GLU A 299 -18.72 14.40 12.68
N ALA A 300 -19.08 14.24 13.95
CA ALA A 300 -20.07 15.10 14.60
C ALA A 300 -19.54 15.54 15.98
N ARG A 301 -19.50 16.86 16.24
CA ARG A 301 -19.22 17.42 17.56
C ARG A 301 -20.45 17.26 18.44
N LEU A 302 -20.29 16.59 19.59
CA LEU A 302 -21.40 16.29 20.52
C LEU A 302 -21.60 17.38 21.58
N GLY A 303 -20.66 18.30 21.69
CA GLY A 303 -20.58 19.36 22.70
C GLY A 303 -19.32 19.30 23.53
N GLY A 304 -18.85 20.43 24.04
CA GLY A 304 -17.56 20.54 24.70
C GLY A 304 -16.42 20.07 23.79
N THR A 305 -15.58 19.16 24.29
CA THR A 305 -14.46 18.57 23.56
C THR A 305 -14.81 17.23 22.88
N TRP A 306 -16.03 16.74 23.03
CA TRP A 306 -16.44 15.42 22.56
C TRP A 306 -16.85 15.41 21.10
N SER A 307 -16.42 14.39 20.37
CA SER A 307 -16.83 14.13 19.00
C SER A 307 -17.14 12.64 18.77
N LEU A 308 -18.06 12.40 17.84
CA LEU A 308 -18.39 11.10 17.28
C LEU A 308 -17.80 11.02 15.90
N VAL A 309 -16.99 10.00 15.65
CA VAL A 309 -16.36 9.74 14.35
C VAL A 309 -16.73 8.35 13.88
N GLY A 310 -17.11 8.20 12.62
CA GLY A 310 -17.48 6.90 12.11
C GLY A 310 -17.51 6.80 10.60
N GLY A 311 -17.78 5.60 10.12
CA GLY A 311 -17.95 5.38 8.70
C GLY A 311 -18.20 3.93 8.34
N VAL A 312 -18.60 3.76 7.08
CA VAL A 312 -18.84 2.47 6.43
C VAL A 312 -18.11 2.46 5.11
N ALA A 313 -17.44 1.36 4.78
CA ALA A 313 -16.81 1.13 3.49
C ALA A 313 -17.26 -0.22 2.92
N TYR A 314 -17.71 -0.21 1.67
CA TYR A 314 -18.07 -1.40 0.90
C TYR A 314 -17.16 -1.50 -0.33
N ARG A 315 -16.59 -2.67 -0.54
CA ARG A 315 -15.66 -2.91 -1.64
C ARG A 315 -16.00 -4.21 -2.36
N THR A 316 -15.95 -4.18 -3.68
CA THR A 316 -15.96 -5.37 -4.53
C THR A 316 -14.74 -5.36 -5.44
N GLY A 317 -14.16 -6.54 -5.67
CA GLY A 317 -13.01 -6.68 -6.55
C GLY A 317 -13.04 -7.99 -7.32
N THR A 318 -12.44 -7.99 -8.51
CA THR A 318 -12.25 -9.19 -9.34
C THR A 318 -10.86 -9.18 -9.96
N LEU A 319 -10.27 -10.37 -10.12
CA LEU A 319 -9.08 -10.59 -10.95
C LEU A 319 -9.30 -11.83 -11.78
N ARG A 320 -9.13 -11.70 -13.12
CA ARG A 320 -9.31 -12.82 -14.05
C ARG A 320 -8.27 -12.77 -15.16
N GLY A 321 -7.70 -13.92 -15.50
CA GLY A 321 -6.76 -14.03 -16.60
C GLY A 321 -5.94 -15.30 -16.62
N PHE A 322 -5.18 -15.45 -17.68
CA PHE A 322 -4.27 -16.56 -17.89
C PHE A 322 -2.82 -16.12 -17.73
N SER A 323 -1.93 -17.06 -17.42
CA SER A 323 -0.49 -16.86 -17.45
C SER A 323 0.25 -18.16 -17.69
N ALA A 324 1.47 -18.04 -18.21
CA ALA A 324 2.48 -19.08 -18.18
C ALA A 324 3.52 -18.68 -17.13
N ASP A 325 3.47 -19.32 -15.96
CA ASP A 325 4.36 -18.98 -14.85
C ASP A 325 5.63 -19.83 -14.90
N PRO A 326 6.83 -19.28 -14.70
CA PRO A 326 8.06 -20.02 -14.50
C PRO A 326 7.91 -21.07 -13.39
N SER A 327 8.42 -22.27 -13.63
CA SER A 327 8.38 -23.38 -12.67
C SER A 327 9.76 -23.80 -12.18
N ARG A 328 10.65 -24.11 -13.10
CA ARG A 328 12.05 -24.45 -12.80
C ARG A 328 12.94 -24.28 -14.03
N VAL A 329 14.18 -23.93 -13.84
CA VAL A 329 15.22 -23.98 -14.87
C VAL A 329 15.86 -25.37 -14.84
N VAL A 330 16.00 -25.99 -16.00
CA VAL A 330 16.76 -27.23 -16.19
C VAL A 330 17.92 -26.94 -17.14
N ASP A 331 19.05 -27.64 -17.01
CA ASP A 331 20.23 -27.51 -17.85
C ASP A 331 20.78 -26.07 -18.06
N GLY A 332 20.50 -25.16 -17.13
CA GLY A 332 21.03 -23.78 -17.17
C GLY A 332 20.36 -22.82 -18.14
N HIS A 333 19.55 -23.28 -19.11
CA HIS A 333 18.93 -22.41 -20.11
C HIS A 333 17.46 -22.74 -20.41
N THR A 334 16.99 -23.95 -20.18
CA THR A 334 15.61 -24.36 -20.45
C THR A 334 14.72 -24.12 -19.24
N LEU A 335 13.72 -23.26 -19.37
CA LEU A 335 12.72 -23.00 -18.34
C LEU A 335 11.45 -23.80 -18.61
N TRP A 336 11.05 -24.63 -17.66
CA TRP A 336 9.75 -25.27 -17.65
C TRP A 336 8.72 -24.31 -17.09
N ARG A 337 7.51 -24.25 -17.71
CA ARG A 337 6.45 -23.32 -17.35
C ARG A 337 5.18 -24.04 -16.92
N GLN A 338 4.42 -23.39 -16.04
CA GLN A 338 3.07 -23.81 -15.66
C GLN A 338 2.06 -22.90 -16.36
N ARG A 339 1.06 -23.45 -17.00
CA ARG A 339 -0.08 -22.63 -17.42
C ARG A 339 -1.08 -22.51 -16.28
N ARG A 340 -1.58 -21.31 -16.04
CA ARG A 340 -2.55 -20.99 -14.99
C ARG A 340 -3.69 -20.14 -15.52
N GLU A 341 -4.88 -20.40 -15.01
CA GLU A 341 -6.06 -19.55 -15.14
C GLU A 341 -6.48 -19.13 -13.72
N ARG A 342 -6.67 -17.84 -13.50
CA ARG A 342 -7.05 -17.26 -12.21
C ARG A 342 -8.42 -16.62 -12.30
N GLY A 343 -9.22 -16.84 -11.25
CA GLY A 343 -10.49 -16.17 -11.05
C GLY A 343 -10.65 -15.85 -9.56
N TYR A 344 -10.45 -14.58 -9.18
CA TYR A 344 -10.62 -14.11 -7.80
C TYR A 344 -11.78 -13.13 -7.73
N GLU A 345 -12.61 -13.28 -6.70
CA GLU A 345 -13.70 -12.36 -6.40
C GLU A 345 -13.66 -12.02 -4.92
N VAL A 346 -13.85 -10.76 -4.60
CA VAL A 346 -13.86 -10.27 -3.22
C VAL A 346 -15.02 -9.33 -2.99
N GLU A 347 -15.64 -9.47 -1.84
CA GLU A 347 -16.62 -8.56 -1.28
C GLU A 347 -16.24 -8.28 0.18
N ASP A 348 -16.05 -7.00 0.53
CA ASP A 348 -15.69 -6.55 1.88
C ASP A 348 -16.62 -5.42 2.31
N LEU A 349 -17.25 -5.59 3.47
CA LEU A 349 -18.02 -4.55 4.13
C LEU A 349 -17.40 -4.29 5.50
N SER A 350 -16.98 -3.07 5.75
CA SER A 350 -16.36 -2.63 7.00
C SER A 350 -17.10 -1.44 7.57
N ALA A 351 -17.28 -1.41 8.90
CA ALA A 351 -17.90 -0.28 9.60
C ALA A 351 -17.16 0.01 10.91
N ARG A 352 -17.19 1.27 11.34
CA ARG A 352 -16.63 1.70 12.62
C ARG A 352 -17.36 2.90 13.17
N LEU A 353 -17.36 3.02 14.50
CA LEU A 353 -17.86 4.15 15.24
C LEU A 353 -16.98 4.36 16.48
N GLU A 354 -16.60 5.61 16.73
CA GLU A 354 -15.74 5.99 17.83
C GLU A 354 -16.22 7.29 18.47
N VAL A 355 -16.29 7.32 19.79
CA VAL A 355 -16.45 8.52 20.61
C VAL A 355 -15.08 8.90 21.15
N ARG A 356 -14.70 10.16 21.01
CA ARG A 356 -13.44 10.71 21.52
C ARG A 356 -13.65 12.08 22.13
N GLY A 357 -12.83 12.44 23.11
CA GLY A 357 -12.95 13.73 23.79
C GLY A 357 -11.72 14.06 24.61
N GLU A 358 -11.84 15.12 25.41
CA GLU A 358 -10.83 15.53 26.38
C GLU A 358 -11.48 15.69 27.75
N VAL A 359 -10.77 15.22 28.79
CA VAL A 359 -11.21 15.29 30.19
C VAL A 359 -10.05 15.77 31.03
N GLN A 360 -10.28 16.84 31.82
CA GLN A 360 -9.30 17.35 32.76
C GLN A 360 -9.50 16.66 34.13
N ALA A 361 -8.57 15.74 34.48
CA ALA A 361 -8.59 15.03 35.76
C ALA A 361 -7.18 14.52 36.07
N LEU A 362 -6.51 15.04 37.08
CA LEU A 362 -5.09 14.71 37.40
C LEU A 362 -4.16 14.82 36.18
N GLY A 363 -4.36 15.83 35.33
CA GLY A 363 -3.76 16.01 34.04
C GLY A 363 -4.81 16.03 32.93
N LEU A 364 -4.39 16.03 31.69
CA LEU A 364 -5.29 16.03 30.53
C LEU A 364 -5.39 14.64 29.93
N HIS A 365 -6.57 14.02 30.01
CA HIS A 365 -6.91 12.76 29.37
C HIS A 365 -7.53 12.99 27.99
N ARG A 366 -7.21 12.12 27.03
CA ARG A 366 -7.81 12.07 25.70
C ARG A 366 -8.35 10.67 25.42
N PRO A 367 -9.46 10.30 26.09
CA PRO A 367 -10.04 9.00 25.94
C PRO A 367 -10.70 8.83 24.56
N SER A 368 -10.63 7.61 24.04
CA SER A 368 -11.42 7.15 22.90
C SER A 368 -12.00 5.76 23.19
N LEU A 369 -13.26 5.56 22.78
CA LEU A 369 -13.97 4.29 22.87
C LEU A 369 -14.61 4.02 21.51
N GLY A 370 -14.37 2.85 20.93
CA GLY A 370 -14.86 2.55 19.61
C GLY A 370 -15.28 1.10 19.41
N ILE A 371 -16.18 0.93 18.46
CA ILE A 371 -16.57 -0.35 17.89
C ILE A 371 -16.21 -0.39 16.41
N LYS A 372 -15.69 -1.52 15.96
CA LYS A 372 -15.36 -1.75 14.56
C LYS A 372 -15.80 -3.15 14.16
N GLY A 373 -16.22 -3.34 12.92
CA GLY A 373 -16.50 -4.67 12.41
C GLY A 373 -16.30 -4.76 10.91
N TYR A 374 -16.11 -5.99 10.43
CA TYR A 374 -16.08 -6.25 9.00
C TYR A 374 -16.59 -7.65 8.65
N THR A 375 -17.05 -7.78 7.41
CA THR A 375 -17.30 -9.06 6.76
C THR A 375 -16.49 -9.11 5.46
N LEU A 376 -15.84 -10.23 5.23
CA LEU A 376 -15.13 -10.54 3.98
C LEU A 376 -15.73 -11.80 3.38
N ASP A 377 -15.98 -11.77 2.09
CA ASP A 377 -16.27 -12.95 1.26
C ASP A 377 -15.24 -12.97 0.13
N TYR A 378 -14.44 -14.03 0.05
CA TYR A 378 -13.37 -14.16 -0.92
C TYR A 378 -13.44 -15.52 -1.60
N LEU A 379 -13.67 -15.49 -2.92
CA LEU A 379 -13.63 -16.65 -3.79
C LEU A 379 -12.29 -16.69 -4.52
N GLU A 380 -11.62 -17.82 -4.45
CA GLU A 380 -10.38 -18.09 -5.17
C GLU A 380 -10.54 -19.33 -6.04
N LEU A 381 -10.39 -19.11 -7.36
CA LEU A 381 -10.35 -20.17 -8.38
C LEU A 381 -8.99 -20.16 -9.06
N LEU A 382 -8.33 -21.31 -9.10
CA LEU A 382 -7.09 -21.51 -9.83
C LEU A 382 -7.15 -22.84 -10.56
N ASN A 383 -7.15 -22.78 -11.88
CA ASN A 383 -6.88 -23.92 -12.72
C ASN A 383 -5.40 -23.91 -13.12
N ARG A 384 -4.74 -25.05 -13.09
CA ARG A 384 -3.30 -25.15 -13.33
C ARG A 384 -2.95 -26.39 -14.13
N ARG A 385 -1.95 -26.26 -14.98
CA ARG A 385 -1.24 -27.40 -15.57
C ARG A 385 0.25 -27.29 -15.23
N ASN A 386 0.73 -28.21 -14.42
CA ASN A 386 2.14 -28.33 -14.12
C ASN A 386 2.89 -28.95 -15.29
N PRO A 387 4.15 -28.56 -15.53
CA PRO A 387 5.00 -29.24 -16.52
C PRO A 387 5.36 -30.66 -16.05
N THR A 388 5.56 -31.54 -17.01
CA THR A 388 6.09 -32.90 -16.81
C THR A 388 7.23 -33.14 -17.79
N ALA A 389 7.98 -34.23 -17.63
CA ALA A 389 9.06 -34.56 -18.56
C ALA A 389 8.55 -34.76 -19.99
N ASP A 390 7.36 -35.37 -20.15
CA ASP A 390 6.73 -35.60 -21.45
C ASP A 390 6.00 -34.34 -22.01
N ASN A 391 5.74 -33.35 -21.16
CA ASN A 391 5.09 -32.10 -21.53
C ASN A 391 5.62 -30.94 -20.68
N PRO A 392 6.83 -30.46 -20.94
CA PRO A 392 7.51 -29.45 -20.13
C PRO A 392 6.97 -28.05 -20.34
N TYR A 393 6.25 -27.75 -21.46
CA TYR A 393 5.84 -26.41 -21.85
C TYR A 393 7.01 -25.42 -21.69
N ALA A 394 8.14 -25.77 -22.31
CA ALA A 394 9.44 -25.17 -22.07
C ALA A 394 9.67 -23.90 -22.90
N ILE A 395 10.59 -23.07 -22.46
CA ILE A 395 11.12 -21.94 -23.22
C ILE A 395 12.60 -21.76 -22.91
N ASP A 396 13.40 -21.38 -23.90
CA ASP A 396 14.80 -21.00 -23.68
C ASP A 396 14.84 -19.60 -23.04
N VAL A 397 15.56 -19.45 -21.92
CA VAL A 397 15.59 -18.18 -21.17
C VAL A 397 16.43 -17.10 -21.88
N PHE A 398 17.40 -17.49 -22.72
CA PHE A 398 18.25 -16.58 -23.47
C PHE A 398 17.67 -16.22 -24.86
N ASN A 399 17.04 -17.20 -25.52
CA ASN A 399 16.49 -17.04 -26.85
C ASN A 399 15.04 -17.53 -26.91
N PRO A 400 14.09 -16.85 -26.23
CA PRO A 400 12.72 -17.33 -26.11
C PRO A 400 12.00 -17.34 -27.47
N VAL A 401 11.38 -18.47 -27.78
CA VAL A 401 10.43 -18.59 -28.88
C VAL A 401 9.04 -18.72 -28.28
N TYR A 402 8.16 -17.78 -28.64
CA TYR A 402 6.79 -17.70 -28.12
C TYR A 402 5.79 -18.35 -29.07
N GLY A 403 4.55 -18.54 -28.61
CA GLY A 403 3.44 -19.09 -29.39
C GLY A 403 3.21 -20.57 -29.14
N GLU A 404 4.01 -21.22 -28.30
CA GLU A 404 3.74 -22.58 -27.87
C GLU A 404 2.52 -22.60 -26.94
N THR A 405 1.61 -23.52 -27.21
CA THR A 405 0.43 -23.75 -26.38
C THR A 405 0.64 -24.96 -25.48
N GLN A 406 0.21 -24.86 -24.21
CA GLN A 406 0.15 -26.04 -23.37
C GLN A 406 -0.88 -27.04 -23.94
N ALA A 407 -0.41 -28.18 -24.43
CA ALA A 407 -1.23 -29.19 -25.13
C ALA A 407 -2.25 -29.86 -24.19
N LEU A 408 -1.97 -29.94 -22.90
CA LEU A 408 -2.82 -30.60 -21.93
C LEU A 408 -3.81 -29.61 -21.28
N PRO A 409 -5.05 -30.07 -20.96
CA PRO A 409 -6.05 -29.21 -20.34
C PRO A 409 -5.62 -28.74 -18.95
N LEU A 410 -6.06 -27.54 -18.57
CA LEU A 410 -5.96 -27.05 -17.20
C LEU A 410 -6.82 -27.91 -16.27
N LEU A 411 -6.32 -28.18 -15.08
CA LEU A 411 -7.01 -28.91 -14.04
C LEU A 411 -7.30 -27.99 -12.85
N PRO A 412 -8.45 -28.11 -12.17
CA PRO A 412 -8.72 -27.41 -10.96
C PRO A 412 -7.61 -27.68 -9.91
N SER A 413 -7.02 -26.63 -9.38
CA SER A 413 -5.98 -26.69 -8.35
C SER A 413 -6.42 -26.05 -7.04
N ILE A 414 -7.15 -24.93 -7.15
CA ILE A 414 -7.81 -24.25 -6.02
C ILE A 414 -9.24 -23.94 -6.46
N ASP A 415 -10.19 -24.28 -5.62
CA ASP A 415 -11.58 -23.85 -5.67
C ASP A 415 -12.02 -23.74 -4.21
N GLN A 416 -11.93 -22.50 -3.70
CA GLN A 416 -12.19 -22.23 -2.29
C GLN A 416 -12.90 -20.91 -2.09
N ARG A 417 -13.72 -20.88 -1.03
CA ARG A 417 -14.38 -19.65 -0.57
C ARG A 417 -14.08 -19.43 0.90
N GLU A 418 -13.54 -18.29 1.21
CA GLU A 418 -13.29 -17.85 2.56
C GLU A 418 -14.27 -16.77 2.97
N THR A 419 -14.90 -16.94 4.13
CA THR A 419 -15.71 -15.89 4.76
C THR A 419 -15.15 -15.54 6.13
N ARG A 420 -14.99 -14.24 6.39
CA ARG A 420 -14.57 -13.71 7.69
C ARG A 420 -15.63 -12.78 8.24
N ARG A 421 -15.86 -12.84 9.55
CA ARG A 421 -16.66 -11.87 10.29
C ARG A 421 -15.91 -11.53 11.57
N VAL A 422 -15.64 -10.26 11.76
CA VAL A 422 -14.93 -9.75 12.94
C VAL A 422 -15.71 -8.58 13.52
N VAL A 423 -15.86 -8.59 14.83
CA VAL A 423 -16.40 -7.47 15.62
C VAL A 423 -15.41 -7.18 16.73
N SER A 424 -15.17 -5.92 16.98
CA SER A 424 -14.15 -5.46 17.91
C SER A 424 -14.65 -4.31 18.75
N LEU A 425 -14.32 -4.34 20.03
CA LEU A 425 -14.49 -3.22 20.95
C LEU A 425 -13.11 -2.79 21.42
N TYR A 426 -12.83 -1.50 21.42
CA TYR A 426 -11.55 -0.96 21.86
C TYR A 426 -11.71 0.32 22.67
N ALA A 427 -10.81 0.51 23.60
CA ALA A 427 -10.67 1.71 24.39
C ALA A 427 -9.21 2.12 24.47
N GLN A 428 -8.94 3.41 24.43
CA GLN A 428 -7.61 3.98 24.55
C GLN A 428 -7.69 5.30 25.29
N ASP A 429 -6.65 5.60 26.06
CA ASP A 429 -6.46 6.92 26.64
C ASP A 429 -5.03 7.40 26.41
N ALA A 430 -4.88 8.68 26.03
CA ALA A 430 -3.62 9.39 26.03
C ALA A 430 -3.68 10.42 27.16
N TRP A 431 -2.88 10.20 28.19
CA TRP A 431 -2.87 10.97 29.42
C TRP A 431 -1.62 11.84 29.49
N THR A 432 -1.77 13.16 29.36
CA THR A 432 -0.75 14.14 29.68
C THR A 432 -0.74 14.34 31.20
N VAL A 433 0.17 13.62 31.87
CA VAL A 433 0.31 13.61 33.35
C VAL A 433 0.89 14.94 33.85
N THR A 434 1.91 15.42 33.13
CA THR A 434 2.56 16.72 33.38
C THR A 434 2.92 17.33 32.02
N ASP A 435 3.38 18.57 31.98
CA ASP A 435 3.86 19.23 30.77
C ASP A 435 5.02 18.47 30.06
N ARG A 436 5.62 17.49 30.75
CA ARG A 436 6.76 16.70 30.24
C ARG A 436 6.49 15.21 30.09
N LEU A 437 5.42 14.69 30.69
CA LEU A 437 5.14 13.24 30.71
C LEU A 437 3.78 12.95 30.14
N ASP A 438 3.77 12.22 29.03
CA ASP A 438 2.59 11.63 28.44
C ASP A 438 2.63 10.09 28.59
N LEU A 439 1.50 9.51 28.93
CA LEU A 439 1.28 8.07 28.97
C LEU A 439 0.18 7.68 28.00
N VAL A 440 0.26 6.50 27.40
CA VAL A 440 -0.82 5.93 26.61
C VAL A 440 -1.08 4.52 27.05
N GLY A 441 -2.36 4.19 27.21
CA GLY A 441 -2.85 2.84 27.43
C GLY A 441 -3.97 2.50 26.48
N GLY A 442 -4.01 1.28 25.98
CA GLY A 442 -5.09 0.82 25.12
C GLY A 442 -5.37 -0.67 25.30
N ILE A 443 -6.63 -1.03 25.16
CA ILE A 443 -7.14 -2.40 25.17
C ILE A 443 -8.10 -2.59 24.00
N ARG A 444 -8.04 -3.78 23.41
CA ARG A 444 -8.97 -4.20 22.36
C ARG A 444 -9.39 -5.64 22.57
N LEU A 445 -10.68 -5.88 22.41
CA LEU A 445 -11.30 -7.19 22.40
C LEU A 445 -11.86 -7.43 21.00
N ASP A 446 -11.46 -8.53 20.39
CA ASP A 446 -11.97 -8.96 19.11
C ASP A 446 -12.79 -10.24 19.27
N ALA A 447 -13.82 -10.39 18.45
CA ALA A 447 -14.53 -11.66 18.29
C ALA A 447 -14.56 -11.96 16.79
N TYR A 448 -13.98 -13.09 16.39
CA TYR A 448 -13.94 -13.48 14.99
C TYR A 448 -14.54 -14.84 14.72
N ARG A 449 -15.08 -15.00 13.51
CA ARG A 449 -15.41 -16.27 12.88
C ARG A 449 -14.89 -16.25 11.45
N GLN A 450 -14.05 -17.23 11.14
CA GLN A 450 -13.52 -17.48 9.82
C GLN A 450 -13.98 -18.86 9.36
N GLN A 451 -14.41 -18.96 8.11
CA GLN A 451 -14.81 -20.22 7.49
C GLN A 451 -14.15 -20.32 6.13
N LEU A 452 -13.47 -21.43 5.88
CA LEU A 452 -12.87 -21.78 4.59
C LEU A 452 -13.56 -23.05 4.05
N ALA A 453 -14.27 -22.91 2.94
CA ALA A 453 -14.84 -24.02 2.18
C ALA A 453 -13.91 -24.34 1.01
N ARG A 454 -13.39 -25.56 0.94
CA ARG A 454 -12.54 -26.08 -0.14
C ARG A 454 -13.36 -27.08 -0.95
N ASN A 455 -13.83 -26.66 -2.13
CA ASN A 455 -14.80 -27.40 -2.92
C ASN A 455 -14.20 -28.67 -3.55
N LEU A 456 -12.92 -28.63 -3.95
CA LEU A 456 -12.23 -29.77 -4.56
C LEU A 456 -12.13 -30.99 -3.64
N VAL A 457 -11.94 -30.77 -2.35
CA VAL A 457 -11.84 -31.81 -1.33
C VAL A 457 -13.10 -31.94 -0.46
N LYS A 458 -14.15 -31.14 -0.77
CA LYS A 458 -15.43 -31.09 -0.07
C LYS A 458 -15.29 -30.90 1.45
N ALA A 459 -14.34 -30.06 1.87
CA ALA A 459 -14.02 -29.80 3.26
C ALA A 459 -14.35 -28.37 3.64
N THR A 460 -14.88 -28.17 4.84
CA THR A 460 -15.11 -26.85 5.40
C THR A 460 -14.45 -26.77 6.76
N THR A 461 -13.60 -25.77 6.92
CA THR A 461 -12.88 -25.50 8.15
C THR A 461 -13.43 -24.23 8.80
N VAL A 462 -13.64 -24.22 10.10
CA VAL A 462 -14.13 -23.07 10.84
C VAL A 462 -13.19 -22.76 12.00
N SER A 463 -12.70 -21.53 12.05
CA SER A 463 -11.95 -20.97 13.17
C SER A 463 -12.76 -19.89 13.88
N ARG A 464 -12.65 -19.83 15.20
CA ARG A 464 -13.28 -18.82 16.05
C ARG A 464 -12.35 -18.46 17.19
N GLY A 465 -12.39 -17.21 17.62
CA GLY A 465 -11.60 -16.78 18.75
C GLY A 465 -12.04 -15.42 19.29
N ARG A 466 -11.47 -15.08 20.44
CA ARG A 466 -11.69 -13.82 21.15
C ARG A 466 -10.35 -13.28 21.68
N PRO A 467 -9.41 -12.89 20.81
CA PRO A 467 -8.14 -12.33 21.25
C PRO A 467 -8.36 -10.98 21.95
N VAL A 468 -7.50 -10.73 22.93
CA VAL A 468 -7.38 -9.44 23.62
C VAL A 468 -5.98 -8.94 23.36
N ASN A 469 -5.85 -7.68 22.97
CA ASN A 469 -4.57 -7.05 22.70
C ASN A 469 -4.43 -5.79 23.56
N PHE A 470 -3.23 -5.58 24.08
CA PHE A 470 -2.87 -4.42 24.89
C PHE A 470 -1.82 -3.57 24.19
N ARG A 471 -1.81 -2.31 24.59
CA ARG A 471 -0.78 -1.35 24.24
C ARG A 471 -0.47 -0.45 25.41
N LEU A 472 0.82 -0.21 25.63
CA LEU A 472 1.31 0.75 26.62
C LEU A 472 2.41 1.59 25.98
N GLY A 473 2.47 2.85 26.37
CA GLY A 473 3.53 3.74 25.92
C GLY A 473 3.73 4.92 26.86
N ALA A 474 4.92 5.49 26.78
CA ALA A 474 5.29 6.68 27.51
C ALA A 474 6.16 7.59 26.64
N ARG A 475 5.97 8.89 26.78
CA ARG A 475 6.82 9.91 26.21
C ARG A 475 7.24 10.88 27.31
N TYR A 476 8.54 11.19 27.35
CA TYR A 476 9.08 12.19 28.25
C TYR A 476 9.79 13.30 27.48
N ALA A 477 9.33 14.54 27.64
CA ALA A 477 9.98 15.72 27.08
C ALA A 477 11.18 16.07 27.95
N VAL A 478 12.38 15.74 27.49
CA VAL A 478 13.65 16.09 28.17
C VAL A 478 13.86 17.59 28.13
N SER A 479 13.49 18.21 27.01
CA SER A 479 13.45 19.67 26.80
C SER A 479 12.37 19.99 25.75
N ASP A 480 12.16 21.27 25.45
CA ASP A 480 11.23 21.68 24.37
C ASP A 480 11.64 21.16 22.98
N ALA A 481 12.92 20.86 22.79
CA ALA A 481 13.48 20.40 21.54
C ALA A 481 13.73 18.87 21.48
N LEU A 482 13.71 18.17 22.61
CA LEU A 482 14.07 16.75 22.68
C LEU A 482 13.08 15.96 23.54
N SER A 483 12.57 14.88 23.01
CA SER A 483 11.77 13.90 23.74
C SER A 483 12.29 12.48 23.55
N VAL A 484 12.07 11.64 24.55
CA VAL A 484 12.28 10.19 24.48
C VAL A 484 10.94 9.48 24.63
N HIS A 485 10.81 8.34 23.99
CA HIS A 485 9.58 7.56 24.07
C HIS A 485 9.87 6.07 24.14
N THR A 486 8.92 5.34 24.68
CA THR A 486 8.90 3.87 24.66
C THR A 486 7.48 3.39 24.39
N ASN A 487 7.36 2.30 23.66
CA ASN A 487 6.09 1.64 23.35
C ASN A 487 6.25 0.12 23.49
N TRP A 488 5.22 -0.50 23.97
CA TRP A 488 4.99 -1.93 23.91
C TRP A 488 3.57 -2.19 23.43
N GLY A 489 3.39 -3.25 22.67
CA GLY A 489 2.04 -3.64 22.26
C GLY A 489 1.99 -5.02 21.63
N GLU A 490 0.76 -5.49 21.50
CA GLU A 490 0.39 -6.77 20.92
C GLU A 490 -0.42 -6.57 19.67
N SER A 491 -0.43 -7.58 18.81
CA SER A 491 -1.26 -7.64 17.60
C SER A 491 -1.64 -9.08 17.30
N PHE A 492 -2.69 -9.26 16.52
CA PHE A 492 -3.01 -10.55 15.92
C PHE A 492 -3.42 -10.37 14.47
N GLN A 493 -3.27 -11.42 13.66
CA GLN A 493 -3.73 -11.44 12.28
C GLN A 493 -4.31 -12.82 11.94
N LEU A 494 -5.46 -12.84 11.27
CA LEU A 494 -6.10 -14.09 10.87
C LEU A 494 -5.33 -14.72 9.71
N ASN A 495 -4.91 -15.96 9.92
CA ASN A 495 -4.31 -16.79 8.88
C ASN A 495 -5.38 -17.31 7.92
N SER A 496 -5.08 -17.32 6.62
CA SER A 496 -5.88 -17.97 5.58
C SER A 496 -5.45 -19.41 5.37
N GLY A 497 -6.38 -20.26 4.93
CA GLY A 497 -6.09 -21.63 4.56
C GLY A 497 -6.22 -22.62 5.71
N SER A 498 -5.74 -23.82 5.45
CA SER A 498 -5.71 -24.93 6.42
C SER A 498 -4.55 -25.88 6.12
N GLY A 499 -4.04 -26.57 7.12
CA GLY A 499 -3.03 -27.60 6.95
C GLY A 499 -3.53 -28.84 6.22
N ALA A 500 -2.65 -29.80 5.96
CA ALA A 500 -2.94 -31.05 5.26
C ALA A 500 -4.08 -31.85 5.93
N GLY A 501 -4.19 -31.80 7.27
CA GLY A 501 -5.28 -32.41 8.02
C GLY A 501 -6.62 -31.67 7.97
N GLY A 502 -6.77 -30.57 7.23
CA GLY A 502 -7.99 -29.78 7.16
C GLY A 502 -8.28 -28.93 8.42
N VAL A 503 -7.35 -28.83 9.35
CA VAL A 503 -7.48 -28.02 10.57
C VAL A 503 -7.17 -26.55 10.21
N ALA A 504 -8.02 -25.65 10.74
CA ALA A 504 -7.78 -24.21 10.61
C ALA A 504 -6.50 -23.80 11.34
N PHE A 505 -5.78 -22.86 10.78
CA PHE A 505 -4.61 -22.28 11.46
C PHE A 505 -5.04 -21.37 12.59
N ALA A 506 -4.22 -21.34 13.64
CA ALA A 506 -4.31 -20.31 14.66
C ALA A 506 -3.92 -18.95 14.04
N PRO A 507 -4.48 -17.84 14.49
CA PRO A 507 -4.03 -16.52 14.08
C PRO A 507 -2.54 -16.32 14.38
N GLU A 508 -1.88 -15.56 13.54
CA GLU A 508 -0.58 -15.00 13.89
C GLU A 508 -0.72 -14.09 15.11
N GLN A 509 0.26 -14.13 15.99
CA GLN A 509 0.33 -13.27 17.17
C GLN A 509 1.66 -12.52 17.15
N GLY A 510 1.60 -11.22 17.36
CA GLY A 510 2.77 -10.37 17.41
C GLY A 510 2.84 -9.58 18.71
N HIS A 511 4.05 -9.33 19.18
CA HIS A 511 4.33 -8.38 20.22
C HIS A 511 5.67 -7.68 19.94
N GLY A 512 5.83 -6.49 20.44
CA GLY A 512 7.07 -5.76 20.22
C GLY A 512 7.28 -4.61 21.17
N TYR A 513 8.54 -4.20 21.22
CA TYR A 513 9.03 -3.07 22.00
C TYR A 513 9.67 -2.07 21.07
N GLU A 514 9.53 -0.80 21.43
CA GLU A 514 10.15 0.31 20.75
C GLU A 514 10.66 1.32 21.78
N ILE A 515 11.88 1.80 21.59
CA ILE A 515 12.47 2.89 22.36
C ILE A 515 13.07 3.86 21.35
N GLY A 516 12.75 5.14 21.49
CA GLY A 516 13.23 6.15 20.57
C GLY A 516 13.45 7.50 21.21
N ALA A 517 14.09 8.35 20.42
CA ALA A 517 14.27 9.76 20.71
C ALA A 517 13.85 10.58 19.49
N ALA A 518 13.15 11.68 19.72
CA ALA A 518 12.75 12.63 18.69
C ALA A 518 13.20 14.04 19.07
N GLY A 519 13.82 14.73 18.12
CA GLY A 519 14.31 16.08 18.31
C GLY A 519 13.82 17.04 17.26
N ARG A 520 13.55 18.29 17.65
CA ARG A 520 13.14 19.38 16.75
C ARG A 520 13.91 20.66 17.06
N TRP A 521 14.66 21.16 16.08
CA TRP A 521 15.44 22.39 16.20
C TRP A 521 15.35 23.22 14.91
N ARG A 522 14.80 24.43 14.96
CA ARG A 522 14.85 25.39 13.85
C ARG A 522 14.64 24.81 12.44
N GLY A 523 13.62 23.97 12.26
CA GLY A 523 13.32 23.34 10.97
C GLY A 523 14.07 22.03 10.70
N ILE A 524 14.75 21.47 11.71
CA ILE A 524 15.34 20.15 11.68
C ILE A 524 14.51 19.24 12.59
N ASP A 525 13.85 18.24 12.02
CA ASP A 525 13.14 17.18 12.74
C ASP A 525 13.92 15.86 12.56
N VAL A 526 14.31 15.24 13.66
CA VAL A 526 15.05 13.97 13.65
C VAL A 526 14.38 12.95 14.58
N GLY A 527 14.44 11.70 14.20
CA GLY A 527 14.00 10.56 14.98
C GLY A 527 15.03 9.43 14.92
N LEU A 528 15.29 8.83 16.07
CA LEU A 528 16.08 7.60 16.18
C LEU A 528 15.27 6.60 16.99
N THR A 529 15.06 5.41 16.45
CA THR A 529 14.23 4.37 17.07
C THR A 529 14.92 3.04 17.02
N TRP A 530 15.02 2.38 18.15
CA TRP A 530 15.35 0.95 18.26
C TRP A 530 14.06 0.16 18.44
N PHE A 531 13.96 -1.02 17.81
CA PHE A 531 12.82 -1.92 17.93
C PHE A 531 13.23 -3.38 18.05
N ASP A 532 12.39 -4.17 18.74
CA ASP A 532 12.44 -5.63 18.83
C ASP A 532 11.00 -6.16 18.76
N ILE A 533 10.69 -6.89 17.67
CA ILE A 533 9.34 -7.38 17.36
C ILE A 533 9.42 -8.88 17.09
N LYS A 534 8.51 -9.63 17.67
CA LYS A 534 8.36 -11.05 17.41
C LYS A 534 6.95 -11.37 16.94
N LYS A 535 6.85 -12.25 15.93
CA LYS A 535 5.59 -12.78 15.40
C LYS A 535 5.66 -14.32 15.41
N SER A 536 4.62 -14.97 15.89
CA SER A 536 4.44 -16.43 15.98
C SER A 536 3.29 -16.90 15.11
N ASN A 537 3.17 -18.21 14.89
CA ASN A 537 2.18 -18.86 14.01
C ASN A 537 2.26 -18.37 12.54
N VAL A 538 3.44 -17.94 12.10
CA VAL A 538 3.68 -17.54 10.71
C VAL A 538 3.54 -18.76 9.81
N LEU A 539 2.79 -18.62 8.72
CA LEU A 539 2.59 -19.71 7.76
C LEU A 539 3.71 -19.76 6.74
N THR A 540 4.10 -20.98 6.39
CA THR A 540 4.95 -21.29 5.22
C THR A 540 4.42 -22.50 4.49
N THR A 541 5.05 -22.88 3.38
CA THR A 541 4.79 -24.16 2.72
C THR A 541 5.09 -25.33 3.66
N ASP A 542 4.18 -26.29 3.75
CA ASP A 542 4.39 -27.49 4.55
C ASP A 542 5.61 -28.27 4.03
N PRO A 543 6.65 -28.53 4.84
CA PRO A 543 7.85 -29.24 4.40
C PRO A 543 7.58 -30.69 3.97
N ASN A 544 6.46 -31.28 4.41
CA ASN A 544 6.07 -32.65 4.06
C ASN A 544 5.15 -32.71 2.84
N ASP A 545 4.42 -31.65 2.54
CA ASP A 545 3.54 -31.56 1.38
C ASP A 545 3.43 -30.10 0.88
N ALA A 546 4.14 -29.79 -0.18
CA ALA A 546 4.18 -28.45 -0.79
C ALA A 546 2.83 -27.93 -1.34
N ASN A 547 1.77 -28.74 -1.30
CA ASN A 547 0.41 -28.30 -1.64
C ASN A 547 -0.32 -27.66 -0.44
N PHE A 548 0.24 -27.75 0.74
CA PHE A 548 -0.34 -27.22 1.97
C PHE A 548 0.56 -26.17 2.61
N LEU A 549 -0.02 -25.44 3.55
CA LEU A 549 0.72 -24.58 4.46
C LEU A 549 0.87 -25.25 5.82
N ALA A 550 1.90 -24.85 6.54
CA ALA A 550 2.13 -25.24 7.93
C ALA A 550 2.52 -24.01 8.77
N PRO A 551 2.14 -23.95 10.05
CA PRO A 551 2.64 -22.92 10.94
C PRO A 551 4.11 -23.23 11.29
N VAL A 552 5.00 -22.33 10.96
CA VAL A 552 6.44 -22.51 11.15
C VAL A 552 6.96 -21.51 12.15
N GLY A 553 7.09 -21.91 13.39
CA GLY A 553 7.84 -21.17 14.38
C GLY A 553 7.53 -19.68 14.50
N SER A 554 8.54 -18.87 14.59
CA SER A 554 8.43 -17.42 14.74
C SER A 554 9.32 -16.64 13.79
N LEU A 555 8.93 -15.42 13.48
CA LEU A 555 9.74 -14.40 12.82
C LEU A 555 10.10 -13.34 13.86
N THR A 556 11.38 -13.07 14.03
CA THR A 556 11.88 -11.99 14.91
C THR A 556 12.57 -10.93 14.07
N SER A 557 12.26 -9.67 14.34
CA SER A 557 12.93 -8.53 13.70
C SER A 557 13.41 -7.54 14.74
N ARG A 558 14.68 -7.16 14.64
CA ARG A 558 15.34 -6.15 15.47
C ARG A 558 16.02 -5.14 14.60
N GLY A 559 16.06 -3.89 15.03
CA GLY A 559 16.71 -2.89 14.21
C GLY A 559 16.81 -1.53 14.85
N VAL A 560 17.46 -0.65 14.08
CA VAL A 560 17.58 0.78 14.37
C VAL A 560 17.16 1.55 13.14
N GLU A 561 16.30 2.52 13.32
CA GLU A 561 15.83 3.43 12.29
C GLU A 561 16.22 4.85 12.64
N PHE A 562 16.71 5.55 11.63
CA PHE A 562 16.96 6.99 11.67
C PHE A 562 16.13 7.66 10.58
N ASP A 563 15.36 8.67 10.96
CA ASP A 563 14.57 9.50 10.05
C ASP A 563 14.87 10.97 10.32
N ALA A 564 15.13 11.75 9.28
CA ALA A 564 15.33 13.18 9.38
C ALA A 564 14.59 13.95 8.28
N SER A 565 13.98 15.07 8.66
CA SER A 565 13.52 16.12 7.77
C SER A 565 14.22 17.40 8.08
N LEU A 566 14.83 17.97 7.08
CA LEU A 566 15.73 19.09 7.23
C LEU A 566 15.24 20.25 6.38
N ARG A 567 14.89 21.37 7.00
CA ARG A 567 14.76 22.66 6.33
C ARG A 567 16.07 23.42 6.56
N LEU A 568 17.07 23.15 5.69
CA LEU A 568 18.43 23.67 5.82
C LEU A 568 18.49 25.18 5.61
N ALA A 569 17.59 25.72 4.81
CA ALA A 569 17.35 27.14 4.55
C ALA A 569 15.93 27.30 3.98
N GLU A 570 15.46 28.54 3.79
CA GLU A 570 14.12 28.81 3.23
C GLU A 570 13.84 28.09 1.91
N ARG A 571 14.89 27.86 1.11
CA ARG A 571 14.81 27.26 -0.24
C ARG A 571 15.35 25.82 -0.35
N TRP A 572 15.85 25.24 0.75
CA TRP A 572 16.45 23.92 0.78
C TRP A 572 15.74 23.03 1.78
N GLN A 573 15.23 21.91 1.28
CA GLN A 573 14.61 20.88 2.10
C GLN A 573 15.23 19.53 1.78
N ALA A 574 15.42 18.69 2.79
CA ALA A 574 15.93 17.35 2.60
C ALA A 574 15.21 16.36 3.51
N VAL A 575 15.09 15.13 3.02
CA VAL A 575 14.63 13.96 3.74
C VAL A 575 15.76 12.94 3.73
N VAL A 576 16.12 12.45 4.88
CA VAL A 576 17.13 11.40 5.01
C VAL A 576 16.56 10.31 5.90
N ASN A 577 16.68 9.07 5.46
CA ASN A 577 16.38 7.93 6.30
C ASN A 577 17.45 6.86 6.17
N TYR A 578 17.58 6.07 7.23
CA TYR A 578 18.43 4.90 7.29
C TYR A 578 17.75 3.86 8.17
N ALA A 579 17.87 2.60 7.80
CA ALA A 579 17.46 1.48 8.62
C ALA A 579 18.53 0.39 8.62
N TRP A 580 18.81 -0.11 9.80
CA TRP A 580 19.42 -1.40 10.01
C TRP A 580 18.34 -2.34 10.52
N THR A 581 18.03 -3.41 9.76
CA THR A 581 16.91 -4.34 10.06
C THR A 581 17.43 -5.76 9.98
N ARG A 582 17.34 -6.51 11.06
CA ARG A 582 17.71 -7.91 11.12
C ARG A 582 16.45 -8.77 11.36
N ALA A 583 15.80 -9.16 10.28
CA ALA A 583 14.60 -9.99 10.30
C ALA A 583 14.96 -11.45 10.05
N ARG A 584 14.62 -12.34 10.99
CA ARG A 584 14.98 -13.77 10.94
C ARG A 584 13.82 -14.66 11.38
N THR A 585 13.66 -15.77 10.67
CA THR A 585 12.84 -16.88 11.11
C THR A 585 13.66 -17.87 11.92
N ASP A 586 13.04 -18.47 12.92
CA ASP A 586 13.60 -19.61 13.66
C ASP A 586 13.23 -20.97 13.05
N ASP A 587 12.52 -20.95 11.93
CA ASP A 587 12.17 -22.15 11.20
C ASP A 587 13.36 -22.78 10.49
N ARG A 588 13.69 -24.01 10.89
CA ARG A 588 14.79 -24.79 10.34
C ARG A 588 14.48 -25.40 8.97
N SER A 589 13.24 -25.34 8.50
CA SER A 589 12.87 -25.81 7.16
C SER A 589 13.29 -24.84 6.05
N PHE A 590 13.60 -23.58 6.40
CA PHE A 590 14.18 -22.63 5.46
C PHE A 590 15.68 -22.83 5.30
N ALA A 591 16.16 -22.82 4.07
CA ALA A 591 17.60 -22.90 3.78
C ALA A 591 18.36 -21.66 4.28
N THR A 592 17.68 -20.54 4.44
CA THR A 592 18.20 -19.31 5.06
C THR A 592 17.25 -18.80 6.14
N PRO A 593 17.75 -18.41 7.31
CA PRO A 593 16.91 -17.80 8.34
C PRO A 593 16.51 -16.35 8.03
N LEU A 594 16.93 -15.78 6.90
CA LEU A 594 16.68 -14.38 6.56
C LEU A 594 15.27 -14.19 5.99
N ALA A 595 14.60 -13.13 6.37
CA ALA A 595 13.32 -12.74 5.78
C ALA A 595 13.49 -12.35 4.30
N LEU A 596 12.54 -12.78 3.46
CA LEU A 596 12.56 -12.58 2.01
C LEU A 596 12.53 -11.09 1.65
N ASN A 597 13.42 -10.66 0.75
CA ASN A 597 13.56 -9.29 0.24
C ASN A 597 13.84 -8.22 1.30
N VAL A 598 14.24 -8.58 2.51
CA VAL A 598 14.55 -7.63 3.58
C VAL A 598 16.06 -7.39 3.64
N PRO A 599 16.54 -6.18 3.31
CA PRO A 599 17.96 -5.86 3.42
C PRO A 599 18.35 -5.61 4.88
N ASP A 600 19.56 -6.00 5.25
CA ASP A 600 20.10 -5.65 6.57
C ASP A 600 20.32 -4.13 6.69
N HIS A 601 20.64 -3.46 5.59
CA HIS A 601 20.85 -2.01 5.54
C HIS A 601 20.09 -1.38 4.36
N SER A 602 19.38 -0.30 4.62
CA SER A 602 18.79 0.54 3.59
C SER A 602 18.91 2.03 3.97
N ALA A 603 19.05 2.88 2.97
CA ALA A 603 19.13 4.32 3.17
C ALA A 603 18.53 5.07 1.99
N THR A 604 17.91 6.22 2.27
CA THR A 604 17.46 7.16 1.23
C THR A 604 17.79 8.57 1.67
N ALA A 605 18.30 9.35 0.73
CA ALA A 605 18.41 10.79 0.87
C ALA A 605 17.71 11.45 -0.31
N PHE A 606 16.82 12.38 -0.04
CA PHE A 606 16.07 13.14 -1.03
C PHE A 606 16.15 14.63 -0.71
N ILE A 607 16.53 15.45 -1.67
CA ILE A 607 16.71 16.89 -1.52
C ILE A 607 15.89 17.66 -2.55
N VAL A 608 15.31 18.76 -2.11
CA VAL A 608 14.55 19.70 -2.93
C VAL A 608 15.17 21.07 -2.77
N HIS A 609 15.45 21.73 -3.89
CA HIS A 609 15.92 23.10 -3.93
C HIS A 609 15.00 23.95 -4.79
N ARG A 610 14.57 25.10 -4.24
CA ARG A 610 13.78 26.10 -4.95
C ARG A 610 14.63 27.35 -5.18
N PHE A 611 14.58 27.90 -6.36
CA PHE A 611 15.31 29.15 -6.70
C PHE A 611 14.62 29.86 -7.86
N ASP A 612 14.70 31.19 -7.85
CA ASP A 612 14.29 32.00 -8.99
C ASP A 612 15.50 32.27 -9.90
N PRO A 613 15.51 31.77 -11.15
CA PRO A 613 16.60 32.06 -12.10
C PRO A 613 16.51 33.47 -12.72
N GLY A 614 15.73 34.38 -12.13
CA GLY A 614 15.50 35.74 -12.66
C GLY A 614 14.23 35.87 -13.47
N THR A 615 13.35 34.88 -13.41
CA THR A 615 12.06 34.88 -14.13
C THR A 615 10.90 35.40 -13.29
N GLY A 616 11.13 35.71 -12.00
CA GLY A 616 10.08 36.03 -11.02
C GLY A 616 9.24 34.84 -10.59
N ARG A 617 9.70 33.61 -10.89
CA ARG A 617 9.05 32.34 -10.53
C ARG A 617 10.05 31.35 -10.00
N ASP A 618 9.71 30.67 -8.92
CA ASP A 618 10.59 29.68 -8.31
C ASP A 618 10.60 28.39 -9.15
N TRP A 619 11.75 28.03 -9.69
CA TRP A 619 12.02 26.69 -10.20
C TRP A 619 12.28 25.76 -9.03
N GLN A 620 11.94 24.47 -9.19
CA GLN A 620 12.26 23.44 -8.21
C GLN A 620 13.11 22.36 -8.86
N ILE A 621 14.24 22.05 -8.24
CA ILE A 621 15.07 20.89 -8.61
C ILE A 621 15.03 19.91 -7.43
N SER A 622 14.84 18.65 -7.75
CA SER A 622 14.83 17.57 -6.74
C SER A 622 15.80 16.46 -7.18
N SER A 623 16.47 15.87 -6.19
CA SER A 623 17.33 14.70 -6.41
C SER A 623 17.20 13.73 -5.25
N GLY A 624 17.27 12.43 -5.56
CA GLY A 624 17.18 11.37 -4.57
C GLY A 624 18.20 10.26 -4.83
N VAL A 625 18.74 9.70 -3.76
CA VAL A 625 19.61 8.53 -3.77
C VAL A 625 19.01 7.49 -2.85
N ALA A 626 18.81 6.27 -3.33
CA ALA A 626 18.34 5.13 -2.55
C ALA A 626 19.38 4.00 -2.61
N TYR A 627 19.82 3.54 -1.45
CA TYR A 627 20.66 2.35 -1.26
C TYR A 627 19.82 1.23 -0.66
N VAL A 628 19.90 0.05 -1.26
CA VAL A 628 19.31 -1.19 -0.74
C VAL A 628 20.39 -2.27 -0.67
N GLY A 629 20.65 -2.76 0.52
CA GLY A 629 21.68 -3.76 0.77
C GLY A 629 21.33 -5.16 0.25
N LYS A 630 22.31 -6.06 0.31
CA LYS A 630 22.12 -7.49 0.01
C LYS A 630 20.99 -8.07 0.85
N ARG A 631 20.21 -8.98 0.26
CA ARG A 631 19.04 -9.58 0.91
C ARG A 631 18.72 -10.96 0.36
N SER A 632 17.99 -11.75 1.13
CA SER A 632 17.52 -13.05 0.67
C SER A 632 16.55 -12.89 -0.51
N GLY A 633 16.79 -13.63 -1.58
CA GLY A 633 15.92 -13.69 -2.77
C GLY A 633 15.04 -14.93 -2.83
N ALA A 634 15.25 -15.89 -1.94
CA ALA A 634 14.44 -17.09 -1.83
C ALA A 634 14.52 -17.64 -0.41
N THR A 635 13.50 -18.39 -0.01
CA THR A 635 13.46 -19.14 1.25
C THR A 635 13.73 -20.64 1.06
N ASP A 636 13.80 -21.08 -0.19
CA ASP A 636 14.09 -22.46 -0.59
C ASP A 636 15.59 -22.80 -0.53
N ALA A 637 15.92 -24.06 -0.87
CA ALA A 637 17.29 -24.58 -0.85
C ALA A 637 18.23 -23.95 -1.89
N SER A 638 17.75 -23.05 -2.77
CA SER A 638 18.60 -22.36 -3.74
C SER A 638 19.59 -21.41 -3.08
N GLY A 639 19.27 -20.90 -1.89
CA GLY A 639 20.12 -19.92 -1.18
C GLY A 639 20.31 -18.61 -1.95
N LEU A 640 19.38 -18.30 -2.88
CA LEU A 640 19.46 -17.12 -3.74
C LEU A 640 19.62 -15.84 -2.92
N MET A 641 20.63 -15.05 -3.24
CA MET A 641 20.83 -13.71 -2.70
C MET A 641 20.66 -12.66 -3.79
N LEU A 642 19.87 -11.63 -3.50
CA LEU A 642 19.79 -10.45 -4.36
C LEU A 642 20.92 -9.48 -4.01
N PRO A 643 21.70 -9.00 -5.01
CA PRO A 643 22.74 -8.01 -4.80
C PRO A 643 22.20 -6.69 -4.20
N ASP A 644 23.09 -5.94 -3.59
CA ASP A 644 22.85 -4.55 -3.24
C ASP A 644 22.85 -3.66 -4.49
N TYR A 645 22.22 -2.50 -4.39
CA TYR A 645 22.19 -1.50 -5.46
C TYR A 645 22.05 -0.09 -4.92
N VAL A 646 22.44 0.87 -5.75
CA VAL A 646 22.22 2.30 -5.55
C VAL A 646 21.42 2.87 -6.72
N LYS A 647 20.28 3.45 -6.45
CA LYS A 647 19.43 4.12 -7.45
C LYS A 647 19.46 5.63 -7.23
N VAL A 648 19.65 6.38 -8.31
CA VAL A 648 19.62 7.86 -8.30
C VAL A 648 18.49 8.34 -9.18
N LYS A 649 17.72 9.31 -8.66
CA LYS A 649 16.68 10.01 -9.40
C LYS A 649 16.87 11.52 -9.34
N ALA A 650 16.40 12.23 -10.36
CA ALA A 650 16.41 13.69 -10.40
C ALA A 650 15.19 14.22 -11.15
N SER A 651 14.73 15.41 -10.79
CA SER A 651 13.66 16.09 -11.49
C SER A 651 13.79 17.60 -11.41
N ALA A 652 13.18 18.29 -12.38
CA ALA A 652 13.08 19.73 -12.44
C ALA A 652 11.64 20.13 -12.74
N ASP A 653 11.06 21.02 -11.92
CA ASP A 653 9.77 21.66 -12.16
C ASP A 653 10.02 23.10 -12.59
N ILE A 654 9.55 23.45 -13.78
CA ILE A 654 9.78 24.74 -14.45
C ILE A 654 8.43 25.41 -14.69
N PRO A 655 8.04 26.42 -13.89
CA PRO A 655 6.81 27.15 -14.12
C PRO A 655 6.92 28.04 -15.37
N LEU A 656 6.10 27.77 -16.38
CA LEU A 656 6.00 28.56 -17.61
C LEU A 656 5.11 29.79 -17.41
N SER A 657 4.07 29.66 -16.58
CA SER A 657 3.17 30.74 -16.20
C SER A 657 2.72 30.54 -14.72
N GLY A 658 1.86 31.42 -14.21
CA GLY A 658 1.24 31.22 -12.89
C GLY A 658 0.41 29.94 -12.80
N ALA A 659 -0.12 29.45 -13.92
CA ALA A 659 -1.00 28.28 -13.99
C ALA A 659 -0.34 27.06 -14.64
N LEU A 660 0.82 27.18 -15.29
CA LEU A 660 1.38 26.12 -16.13
C LEU A 660 2.82 25.77 -15.73
N THR A 661 3.06 24.52 -15.40
CA THR A 661 4.38 23.98 -15.01
C THR A 661 4.75 22.81 -15.94
N VAL A 662 5.99 22.82 -16.42
CA VAL A 662 6.63 21.67 -17.07
C VAL A 662 7.52 20.98 -16.05
N ARG A 663 7.43 19.65 -15.97
CA ARG A 663 8.34 18.82 -15.19
C ARG A 663 9.12 17.88 -16.12
N ALA A 664 10.42 17.80 -15.91
CA ALA A 664 11.28 16.76 -16.45
C ALA A 664 11.80 15.89 -15.30
N GLU A 665 11.82 14.59 -15.52
CA GLU A 665 12.21 13.63 -14.47
C GLU A 665 13.03 12.49 -15.08
N VAL A 666 14.03 12.03 -14.34
CA VAL A 666 14.77 10.81 -14.61
C VAL A 666 14.82 9.95 -13.36
N ASP A 667 14.40 8.69 -13.46
CA ASP A 667 14.60 7.65 -12.46
C ASP A 667 15.66 6.67 -12.93
N ASN A 668 16.44 6.12 -11.99
CA ASN A 668 17.59 5.26 -12.26
C ASN A 668 18.59 5.94 -13.24
N LEU A 669 19.06 7.13 -12.89
CA LEU A 669 19.89 8.01 -13.73
C LEU A 669 21.11 7.30 -14.33
N PHE A 670 21.74 6.41 -13.57
CA PHE A 670 22.96 5.69 -13.97
C PHE A 670 22.70 4.35 -14.66
N ASP A 671 21.42 4.00 -14.89
CA ASP A 671 20.99 2.75 -15.53
C ASP A 671 21.46 1.49 -14.78
N GLU A 672 21.42 1.56 -13.44
CA GLU A 672 21.81 0.44 -12.57
C GLU A 672 20.94 -0.78 -12.85
N ARG A 673 21.59 -1.94 -13.01
CA ARG A 673 20.90 -3.23 -13.15
C ARG A 673 20.72 -3.87 -11.79
N TYR A 674 19.49 -4.06 -11.37
CA TYR A 674 19.16 -4.58 -10.05
C TYR A 674 17.94 -5.49 -10.07
N ALA A 675 17.85 -6.37 -9.09
CA ALA A 675 16.62 -7.11 -8.80
C ALA A 675 15.81 -6.30 -7.78
N GLN A 676 14.61 -5.89 -8.12
CA GLN A 676 13.74 -5.12 -7.22
C GLN A 676 13.25 -5.99 -6.05
N SER A 677 12.79 -7.19 -6.36
CA SER A 677 12.30 -8.19 -5.40
C SER A 677 12.28 -9.57 -6.03
N SER A 678 11.99 -10.58 -5.23
CA SER A 678 11.77 -11.94 -5.71
C SER A 678 10.72 -12.66 -4.85
N TYR A 679 10.26 -13.78 -5.30
CA TYR A 679 9.48 -14.74 -4.52
C TYR A 679 10.26 -16.04 -4.31
N ASN A 680 11.00 -16.44 -5.32
CA ASN A 680 11.91 -17.59 -5.36
C ASN A 680 12.92 -17.40 -6.51
N SER A 681 13.75 -18.42 -6.77
CA SER A 681 14.79 -18.38 -7.78
C SER A 681 14.31 -18.26 -9.24
N VAL A 682 13.02 -18.48 -9.53
CA VAL A 682 12.44 -18.36 -10.88
C VAL A 682 11.40 -17.27 -11.02
N TRP A 683 11.13 -16.51 -9.93
CA TRP A 683 10.21 -15.35 -9.94
C TRP A 683 10.92 -14.14 -9.36
N ILE A 684 11.90 -13.61 -10.10
CA ILE A 684 12.68 -12.44 -9.74
C ILE A 684 12.15 -11.25 -10.53
N TYR A 685 11.74 -10.20 -9.85
CA TYR A 685 11.27 -8.97 -10.47
C TYR A 685 12.46 -8.05 -10.71
N PRO A 686 12.90 -7.84 -11.95
CA PRO A 686 14.01 -6.93 -12.24
C PRO A 686 13.57 -5.48 -12.00
N GLY A 687 14.51 -4.64 -11.61
CA GLY A 687 14.30 -3.21 -11.52
C GLY A 687 14.16 -2.57 -12.89
N ALA A 688 13.42 -1.47 -12.95
CA ALA A 688 13.30 -0.71 -14.19
C ALA A 688 14.65 -0.09 -14.58
N PRO A 689 15.03 -0.14 -15.86
CA PRO A 689 16.19 0.59 -16.38
C PRO A 689 15.96 2.11 -16.28
N ARG A 690 16.92 2.90 -16.68
CA ARG A 690 16.76 4.36 -16.70
C ARG A 690 15.47 4.76 -17.41
N THR A 691 14.66 5.55 -16.71
CA THR A 691 13.35 6.00 -17.17
C THR A 691 13.32 7.52 -17.19
N VAL A 692 12.95 8.11 -18.33
CA VAL A 692 12.79 9.55 -18.48
C VAL A 692 11.31 9.87 -18.67
N ARG A 693 10.81 10.92 -18.02
CA ARG A 693 9.45 11.41 -18.15
C ARG A 693 9.42 12.92 -18.28
N ALA A 694 8.48 13.41 -19.07
CA ALA A 694 8.11 14.82 -19.13
C ALA A 694 6.62 14.95 -18.81
N SER A 695 6.24 15.99 -18.08
CA SER A 695 4.85 16.28 -17.81
C SER A 695 4.55 17.77 -17.97
N LEU A 696 3.35 18.06 -18.42
CA LEU A 696 2.77 19.39 -18.45
C LEU A 696 1.59 19.41 -17.49
N ARG A 697 1.62 20.32 -16.52
CA ARG A 697 0.58 20.49 -15.53
C ARG A 697 0.00 21.89 -15.57
N ALA A 698 -1.32 21.96 -15.60
CA ALA A 698 -2.09 23.20 -15.45
C ALA A 698 -2.85 23.17 -14.12
N GLU A 699 -2.85 24.29 -13.41
CA GLU A 699 -3.55 24.51 -12.15
C GLU A 699 -4.42 25.78 -12.25
N PHE A 700 -5.70 25.70 -11.79
CA PHE A 700 -6.70 26.76 -11.91
C PHE A 700 -7.40 27.04 -10.60
#